data_361744f97137be426143680d5d44f431
#
_entry.id   361744f97137be426143680d5d44f431
#
_cell.length_a   1.000
_cell.length_b   1.000
_cell.length_c   1.000
_cell.angle_alpha   90.00
_cell.angle_beta   90.00
_cell.angle_gamma   90.00
#
_symmetry.space_group_name_H-M   'P 1'
#
loop_
_entity.id
_entity.type
_entity.pdbx_description
1 polymer ?
#
loop_
_entity_poly.entity_id
_entity_poly.type
_entity_poly.pdbx_seq_one_letter_code
_entity_poly.pdbx_strand_id
1 'polypeptide(L)'
;MVGMRFTKALLFSATSALVLACGGDGRQDTDTLSGLTSGVTATEGDTTPTPTTTENGSTANPGSTDPSGTGTGVETMGGPTTSATSTATATDGTTTVDPGTGGTTMEDPGMIVSIEIQPLDAIITVVDGQIPPATQYTAVGITDKGIQVPVTGTWDFDRPDLAAIGDQSGAFAATGINGGKGKVSFDGSGDLPVVSTGATVKLVYNADPGMVPPDVKDQFGMAVDPDPSMTLLYPYDKTVFPRGLAGPVIQWNGGGANDIYYIHAYNDFFEFKGYQTVAPPSRFSFPKMPADIWLKLTASTDGPVQVDIQRYDGMKAYVAKTQTWTIAPANLTGAVYYWEVNNGKVVRLTIGDVGPQQFVQSNRCTACHSVSKDGSRIAAAFDGGWSPWTTIDSATGAVLYSAETASGFQAISPNGSHTLWGQSDGVGTLKLSAYNNKNPVAQLTTPGGAAVHPAWAGDGVHIALASRTNGNWLDFTVSSLWLTEVDLMTNMFANTKKIVDPMPPLTTTSFPTFSPDSAWIAFMRANQARTRGAVAEVWLTSLDGVSQTRLDNANGKNIVEPGQDQTSYEPTFLPVSVGGYYWLIIGSERKYGNTLTDTNPNSRRKQLWVTAVDANIQPGVDPSHPAFWLPGQELNNSNMRGEWALSPCKQLGEGCNAGFDCCDGFCYGEPAVCANKPDLCSHVGDSCDTDADCCVEEGTCIGGFCSNHSRSCSGVSC
;
A
#
# COMPACT_ATOMS: atom_id res chain seq x y z
N MET A 1 -65.11 -6.76 -47.33
CA MET A 1 -65.78 -7.04 -46.03
C MET A 1 -64.83 -7.89 -45.20
N VAL A 2 -64.74 -7.57 -43.95
CA VAL A 2 -63.98 -8.13 -42.85
C VAL A 2 -62.58 -7.50 -42.67
N GLY A 3 -62.57 -6.51 -41.85
CA GLY A 3 -61.36 -5.91 -41.30
C GLY A 3 -60.76 -6.77 -40.20
N MET A 4 -59.47 -6.73 -40.12
CA MET A 4 -58.76 -7.32 -39.00
C MET A 4 -57.89 -6.23 -38.37
N ARG A 5 -58.30 -5.82 -37.17
CA ARG A 5 -57.58 -4.93 -36.27
C ARG A 5 -56.34 -5.67 -35.75
N PHE A 6 -55.16 -5.18 -35.95
CA PHE A 6 -53.98 -5.54 -35.17
C PHE A 6 -53.77 -4.56 -34.04
N THR A 7 -53.96 -5.08 -32.87
CA THR A 7 -53.87 -4.43 -31.58
C THR A 7 -52.39 -4.17 -31.23
N LYS A 8 -52.13 -2.97 -30.74
CA LYS A 8 -50.88 -2.56 -30.06
C LYS A 8 -50.63 -3.44 -28.82
N ALA A 9 -49.60 -4.24 -28.84
CA ALA A 9 -49.03 -4.89 -27.66
C ALA A 9 -47.59 -5.26 -27.95
N LEU A 10 -46.67 -4.29 -27.88
CA LEU A 10 -45.21 -4.52 -27.83
C LEU A 10 -44.51 -3.17 -27.49
N LEU A 11 -44.72 -2.67 -26.27
CA LEU A 11 -43.94 -1.51 -25.76
C LEU A 11 -43.91 -1.52 -24.22
N PHE A 12 -43.75 -2.66 -23.56
CA PHE A 12 -43.60 -2.71 -22.12
C PHE A 12 -42.53 -3.70 -21.60
N SER A 13 -41.67 -4.19 -22.48
CA SER A 13 -40.64 -5.16 -22.06
C SER A 13 -39.20 -4.60 -22.00
N ALA A 14 -38.95 -3.39 -22.52
CA ALA A 14 -37.58 -2.84 -22.57
C ALA A 14 -37.19 -1.97 -21.38
N THR A 15 -38.14 -1.47 -20.59
CA THR A 15 -37.85 -0.56 -19.47
C THR A 15 -37.55 -1.28 -18.14
N SER A 16 -37.94 -2.54 -17.99
CA SER A 16 -37.68 -3.31 -16.76
C SER A 16 -36.28 -3.91 -16.68
N ALA A 17 -35.58 -4.06 -17.82
CA ALA A 17 -34.22 -4.60 -17.84
C ALA A 17 -33.15 -3.53 -17.50
N LEU A 18 -33.48 -2.25 -17.65
CA LEU A 18 -32.51 -1.15 -17.45
C LEU A 18 -32.27 -0.82 -15.97
N VAL A 19 -33.22 -1.11 -15.08
CA VAL A 19 -33.13 -0.82 -13.65
C VAL A 19 -32.32 -1.89 -12.90
N LEU A 20 -32.16 -3.10 -13.49
CA LEU A 20 -31.48 -4.21 -12.81
C LEU A 20 -29.95 -4.17 -12.87
N ALA A 21 -29.32 -3.41 -13.73
CA ALA A 21 -27.87 -3.46 -13.90
C ALA A 21 -27.10 -2.51 -12.97
N CYS A 22 -27.65 -1.40 -12.53
CA CYS A 22 -27.11 -0.57 -11.46
C CYS A 22 -27.63 -0.98 -10.06
N GLY A 23 -28.67 -1.78 -10.00
CA GLY A 23 -29.24 -2.33 -8.78
C GLY A 23 -28.91 -3.80 -8.50
N GLY A 24 -28.04 -4.41 -9.33
CA GLY A 24 -27.91 -5.86 -9.40
C GLY A 24 -27.29 -6.57 -8.21
N ASP A 25 -26.51 -5.94 -7.40
CA ASP A 25 -25.88 -6.57 -6.22
C ASP A 25 -26.11 -5.80 -4.90
N GLY A 26 -26.75 -4.66 -4.90
CA GLY A 26 -26.89 -3.81 -3.70
C GLY A 26 -28.28 -3.37 -3.32
N ARG A 27 -29.31 -3.60 -4.14
CA ARG A 27 -30.69 -3.35 -3.76
C ARG A 27 -31.38 -4.62 -3.30
N GLN A 28 -31.08 -4.99 -2.10
CA GLN A 28 -32.01 -5.70 -1.24
C GLN A 28 -32.01 -5.00 0.08
N ASP A 29 -33.21 -4.82 0.55
CA ASP A 29 -33.61 -4.58 1.93
C ASP A 29 -34.44 -3.31 2.11
N THR A 30 -35.47 -3.17 1.26
CA THR A 30 -36.65 -2.40 1.65
C THR A 30 -37.90 -3.25 1.79
N ASP A 31 -37.81 -4.59 1.68
CA ASP A 31 -39.01 -5.47 1.72
C ASP A 31 -39.04 -6.44 2.90
N THR A 32 -38.49 -6.09 4.08
CA THR A 32 -38.76 -6.86 5.29
C THR A 32 -38.79 -5.98 6.54
N LEU A 33 -39.62 -4.95 6.50
CA LEU A 33 -40.09 -4.25 7.72
C LEU A 33 -41.61 -4.06 7.68
N SER A 34 -42.33 -5.16 7.47
CA SER A 34 -43.74 -5.27 7.79
C SER A 34 -43.95 -6.49 8.67
N GLY A 35 -43.88 -6.27 9.98
CA GLY A 35 -44.21 -7.29 10.93
C GLY A 35 -43.52 -7.22 12.26
N LEU A 36 -43.68 -6.11 13.01
CA LEU A 36 -43.62 -6.11 14.48
C LEU A 36 -44.27 -4.82 14.99
N THR A 37 -45.60 -4.82 14.99
CA THR A 37 -46.37 -3.95 15.87
C THR A 37 -46.52 -4.62 17.21
N SER A 38 -45.88 -4.10 18.25
CA SER A 38 -46.41 -4.18 19.60
C SER A 38 -45.80 -3.03 20.41
N GLY A 39 -46.70 -2.21 20.85
CA GLY A 39 -46.64 -0.95 21.50
C GLY A 39 -45.83 -0.88 22.80
N VAL A 40 -45.31 0.31 23.01
CA VAL A 40 -45.17 0.91 24.33
C VAL A 40 -45.52 2.39 24.20
N THR A 41 -46.40 2.80 25.07
CA THR A 41 -47.04 4.07 25.27
C THR A 41 -46.05 5.22 25.56
N ALA A 42 -46.32 6.37 24.96
CA ALA A 42 -45.71 7.66 25.24
C ALA A 42 -46.09 8.21 26.62
N THR A 43 -45.18 8.90 27.25
CA THR A 43 -45.47 9.97 28.19
C THR A 43 -44.66 11.21 27.82
N GLU A 44 -45.43 12.28 27.63
CA GLU A 44 -44.99 13.63 27.30
C GLU A 44 -44.19 14.27 28.44
N GLY A 45 -43.29 15.19 28.07
CA GLY A 45 -42.59 16.09 28.97
C GLY A 45 -41.91 17.20 28.17
N ASP A 46 -42.70 18.24 27.93
CA ASP A 46 -42.39 19.51 27.30
C ASP A 46 -41.34 20.31 28.08
N THR A 47 -40.38 20.93 27.38
CA THR A 47 -39.91 22.32 27.62
C THR A 47 -38.84 22.73 26.62
N THR A 48 -39.22 23.58 25.70
CA THR A 48 -38.33 24.49 24.95
C THR A 48 -37.87 25.66 25.84
N PRO A 49 -36.74 26.33 25.52
CA PRO A 49 -36.88 27.63 24.88
C PRO A 49 -35.91 27.92 23.72
N THR A 50 -36.43 28.68 22.79
CA THR A 50 -35.90 29.21 21.57
C THR A 50 -35.05 30.49 21.77
N PRO A 51 -34.29 30.93 20.74
CA PRO A 51 -33.14 31.81 20.86
C PRO A 51 -33.46 33.30 20.58
N THR A 52 -32.49 34.13 20.88
CA THR A 52 -32.49 35.53 20.44
C THR A 52 -31.30 35.83 19.53
N THR A 53 -31.62 36.28 18.35
CA THR A 53 -30.81 36.92 17.35
C THR A 53 -30.30 38.30 17.78
N THR A 54 -29.11 38.68 17.37
CA THR A 54 -28.80 40.07 16.98
C THR A 54 -27.76 40.11 15.88
N GLU A 55 -28.16 40.70 14.77
CA GLU A 55 -27.37 41.11 13.62
C GLU A 55 -26.55 42.38 13.92
N ASN A 56 -25.50 42.56 13.17
CA ASN A 56 -25.00 43.76 12.47
C ASN A 56 -23.49 43.62 12.32
N GLY A 57 -22.84 43.78 11.23
CA GLY A 57 -23.10 44.51 10.02
C GLY A 57 -21.81 45.09 9.51
N SER A 58 -21.45 44.73 8.31
CA SER A 58 -20.87 45.58 7.25
C SER A 58 -19.43 46.10 7.31
N THR A 59 -18.73 45.72 6.28
CA THR A 59 -18.03 46.51 5.22
C THR A 59 -16.51 46.64 5.23
N ALA A 60 -15.96 46.17 4.11
CA ALA A 60 -15.03 46.79 3.20
C ALA A 60 -13.50 46.76 3.46
N ASN A 61 -12.85 46.04 2.57
CA ASN A 61 -11.50 46.32 2.04
C ASN A 61 -11.50 47.65 1.25
N PRO A 62 -10.38 48.32 0.90
CA PRO A 62 -9.13 47.78 0.33
C PRO A 62 -7.84 48.64 0.64
N GLY A 63 -6.68 48.14 0.22
CA GLY A 63 -5.62 49.03 -0.28
C GLY A 63 -4.20 48.85 0.25
N SER A 64 -3.41 48.18 -0.53
CA SER A 64 -2.05 48.48 -1.02
C SER A 64 -1.29 49.64 -0.36
N THR A 65 -0.06 49.41 0.05
CA THR A 65 1.19 50.03 -0.46
C THR A 65 2.35 49.84 0.53
N ASP A 66 3.44 49.32 0.01
CA ASP A 66 4.81 49.53 0.54
C ASP A 66 5.23 51.01 0.31
N PRO A 67 6.17 51.63 1.03
CA PRO A 67 7.60 51.32 0.91
C PRO A 67 8.50 51.65 2.14
N SER A 68 9.68 51.00 2.13
CA SER A 68 11.02 51.45 2.60
C SER A 68 11.16 52.62 3.59
N GLY A 69 12.03 52.43 4.61
CA GLY A 69 12.55 53.53 5.38
C GLY A 69 13.53 53.10 6.48
N THR A 70 14.79 53.30 6.23
CA THR A 70 15.94 53.31 7.13
C THR A 70 15.74 54.14 8.40
N GLY A 71 16.35 53.71 9.52
CA GLY A 71 16.46 54.56 10.70
C GLY A 71 17.15 53.92 11.89
N THR A 72 18.37 54.28 12.08
CA THR A 72 19.30 54.13 13.20
C THR A 72 18.72 54.59 14.56
N GLY A 73 19.08 53.93 15.67
CA GLY A 73 18.87 54.42 17.02
C GLY A 73 19.40 53.52 18.13
N VAL A 74 20.46 53.90 18.70
CA VAL A 74 21.23 53.39 19.85
C VAL A 74 20.45 53.63 21.18
N GLU A 75 20.58 52.72 22.17
CA GLU A 75 20.91 52.96 23.58
C GLU A 75 20.69 51.69 24.44
N THR A 76 21.71 51.15 24.92
CA THR A 76 22.38 50.97 26.24
C THR A 76 21.53 50.77 27.48
N MET A 77 21.83 49.70 28.22
CA MET A 77 22.07 49.45 29.65
C MET A 77 21.65 48.02 30.01
N GLY A 78 22.37 47.17 30.74
CA GLY A 78 23.58 47.21 31.54
C GLY A 78 23.70 45.85 32.20
N GLY A 79 24.92 45.34 32.35
CA GLY A 79 25.29 44.02 32.83
C GLY A 79 25.08 43.78 34.33
N PRO A 80 25.72 42.75 34.94
CA PRO A 80 27.17 42.56 34.91
C PRO A 80 27.68 41.13 34.68
N THR A 81 28.78 41.06 34.00
CA THR A 81 29.75 39.98 33.84
C THR A 81 30.57 39.74 35.10
N THR A 82 30.86 38.47 35.42
CA THR A 82 32.05 38.13 36.22
C THR A 82 32.94 37.22 35.37
N SER A 83 33.96 37.84 34.80
CA SER A 83 35.09 37.15 34.20
C SER A 83 36.16 36.97 35.31
N ALA A 84 36.60 35.74 35.50
CA ALA A 84 37.84 35.48 36.25
C ALA A 84 38.98 35.34 35.24
N THR A 85 39.80 36.41 35.18
CA THR A 85 41.06 36.43 34.45
C THR A 85 42.18 36.02 35.42
N SER A 86 42.84 34.90 35.16
CA SER A 86 44.08 34.54 35.81
C SER A 86 45.24 35.06 34.97
N THR A 87 45.88 36.15 35.48
CA THR A 87 47.08 36.70 34.94
C THR A 87 48.30 35.92 35.50
N ALA A 88 49.07 35.31 34.64
CA ALA A 88 50.35 34.72 34.97
C ALA A 88 51.45 35.82 34.78
N THR A 89 52.04 36.20 35.84
CA THR A 89 53.20 37.14 35.88
C THR A 89 54.44 36.32 35.56
N ALA A 90 55.18 36.71 34.54
CA ALA A 90 56.50 36.19 34.26
C ALA A 90 57.52 36.93 35.22
N THR A 91 58.23 36.17 35.98
CA THR A 91 59.44 36.63 36.66
C THR A 91 60.66 35.97 36.04
N ASP A 92 61.46 36.79 35.43
CA ASP A 92 62.78 36.47 34.91
C ASP A 92 63.69 36.10 36.09
N GLY A 93 64.33 34.96 36.04
CA GLY A 93 65.25 34.42 37.03
C GLY A 93 66.29 33.55 36.38
N THR A 94 67.32 34.15 35.88
CA THR A 94 68.53 33.50 35.39
C THR A 94 69.22 32.70 36.49
N THR A 95 69.17 31.36 36.38
CA THR A 95 70.14 30.50 37.07
C THR A 95 70.63 29.42 36.11
N THR A 96 71.89 29.54 35.78
CA THR A 96 72.72 28.54 35.18
C THR A 96 72.78 27.30 36.09
N VAL A 97 72.28 26.15 35.60
CA VAL A 97 72.57 24.83 36.17
C VAL A 97 72.89 23.89 35.04
N ASP A 98 73.99 23.21 35.20
CA ASP A 98 74.67 22.13 34.52
C ASP A 98 73.77 21.11 33.75
N PRO A 99 74.25 20.61 32.62
CA PRO A 99 73.46 19.58 31.85
C PRO A 99 73.58 18.20 32.47
N GLY A 100 72.62 17.86 33.32
CA GLY A 100 72.37 16.49 33.76
C GLY A 100 71.59 15.76 32.75
N THR A 101 72.21 14.83 32.08
CA THR A 101 71.61 13.79 31.21
C THR A 101 70.49 13.02 31.89
N GLY A 102 69.29 13.22 31.42
CA GLY A 102 68.13 12.47 31.77
C GLY A 102 67.09 12.60 30.65
N GLY A 103 67.50 12.35 29.44
CA GLY A 103 66.56 12.19 28.33
C GLY A 103 65.76 10.89 28.51
N THR A 104 64.50 11.02 28.93
CA THR A 104 63.51 10.01 28.61
C THR A 104 63.39 10.04 27.11
N THR A 105 64.11 9.16 26.44
CA THR A 105 63.83 8.78 25.06
C THR A 105 62.39 8.28 25.03
N MET A 106 61.44 9.11 24.55
CA MET A 106 60.18 8.56 24.09
C MET A 106 60.55 7.52 23.07
N GLU A 107 60.31 6.24 23.39
CA GLU A 107 60.45 5.19 22.41
C GLU A 107 59.58 5.57 21.22
N ASP A 108 60.15 5.51 20.02
CA ASP A 108 59.40 5.70 18.79
C ASP A 108 58.22 4.75 18.80
N PRO A 109 56.97 5.20 18.75
CA PRO A 109 55.79 4.34 18.83
C PRO A 109 55.68 3.35 17.65
N GLY A 110 56.46 3.50 16.61
CA GLY A 110 56.40 2.71 15.39
C GLY A 110 55.41 3.24 14.36
N MET A 111 55.27 2.55 13.25
CA MET A 111 54.31 2.91 12.19
C MET A 111 52.93 2.34 12.49
N ILE A 112 51.86 3.10 12.24
CA ILE A 112 50.48 2.61 12.35
C ILE A 112 50.24 1.57 11.27
N VAL A 113 49.80 0.36 11.65
CA VAL A 113 49.54 -0.76 10.77
C VAL A 113 48.03 -1.09 10.67
N SER A 114 47.25 -0.63 11.66
CA SER A 114 45.79 -0.77 11.65
C SER A 114 45.12 0.31 12.47
N ILE A 115 43.81 0.50 12.24
CA ILE A 115 42.94 1.39 13.03
C ILE A 115 41.85 0.52 13.67
N GLU A 116 41.56 0.78 14.93
CA GLU A 116 40.43 0.19 15.67
C GLU A 116 39.42 1.28 16.01
N ILE A 117 38.12 0.93 15.80
CA ILE A 117 36.97 1.78 16.17
C ILE A 117 36.28 1.21 17.41
N GLN A 118 35.85 2.12 18.29
CA GLN A 118 35.01 1.78 19.45
C GLN A 118 33.86 2.79 19.57
N PRO A 119 32.63 2.36 19.98
CA PRO A 119 32.21 0.98 20.21
C PRO A 119 31.99 0.20 18.93
N LEU A 120 32.09 -1.14 18.96
CA LEU A 120 31.70 -2.01 17.87
C LEU A 120 30.20 -2.31 17.94
N ASP A 121 29.53 -2.32 16.78
CA ASP A 121 28.11 -2.69 16.60
C ASP A 121 27.18 -2.07 17.65
N ALA A 122 27.33 -0.78 17.92
CA ALA A 122 26.55 -0.09 18.95
C ALA A 122 25.03 -0.14 18.66
N ILE A 123 24.25 -0.35 19.73
CA ILE A 123 22.79 -0.30 19.69
C ILE A 123 22.32 0.93 20.45
N ILE A 124 21.71 1.87 19.76
CA ILE A 124 21.16 3.11 20.31
C ILE A 124 19.63 2.96 20.40
N THR A 125 19.09 2.97 21.61
CA THR A 125 17.67 2.81 21.85
C THR A 125 16.99 4.14 22.11
N VAL A 126 16.00 4.49 21.29
CA VAL A 126 15.12 5.65 21.49
C VAL A 126 13.81 5.17 22.10
N VAL A 127 13.51 5.59 23.32
CA VAL A 127 12.33 5.16 24.07
C VAL A 127 11.28 6.26 24.07
N ASP A 128 10.04 5.96 23.61
CA ASP A 128 8.89 6.87 23.57
C ASP A 128 9.22 8.22 22.89
N GLY A 129 10.10 8.16 21.86
CA GLY A 129 10.57 9.34 21.13
C GLY A 129 11.64 10.16 21.86
N GLN A 130 12.09 9.74 23.04
CA GLN A 130 13.16 10.41 23.77
C GLN A 130 14.52 9.99 23.23
N ILE A 131 15.22 10.92 22.62
CA ILE A 131 16.55 10.68 22.04
C ILE A 131 17.58 10.61 23.19
N PRO A 132 18.34 9.50 23.30
CA PRO A 132 19.38 9.39 24.31
C PRO A 132 20.56 10.33 24.02
N PRO A 133 21.46 10.58 24.98
CA PRO A 133 22.72 11.29 24.74
C PRO A 133 23.50 10.65 23.58
N ALA A 134 24.23 11.47 22.83
CA ALA A 134 25.02 11.00 21.70
C ALA A 134 26.05 9.92 22.14
N THR A 135 26.14 8.87 21.34
CA THR A 135 27.16 7.82 21.52
C THR A 135 28.48 8.32 20.94
N GLN A 136 29.53 8.29 21.72
CA GLN A 136 30.85 8.74 21.29
C GLN A 136 31.63 7.60 20.62
N TYR A 137 31.88 7.72 19.33
CA TYR A 137 32.82 6.87 18.61
C TYR A 137 34.24 7.42 18.73
N THR A 138 35.20 6.52 18.85
CA THR A 138 36.65 6.81 18.95
C THR A 138 37.40 5.87 18.00
N ALA A 139 38.46 6.40 17.40
CA ALA A 139 39.39 5.62 16.60
C ALA A 139 40.81 5.73 17.20
N VAL A 140 41.50 4.60 17.23
CA VAL A 140 42.90 4.51 17.66
C VAL A 140 43.72 3.75 16.66
N GLY A 141 44.92 4.25 16.37
CA GLY A 141 45.90 3.51 15.52
C GLY A 141 46.65 2.49 16.35
N ILE A 142 46.87 1.32 15.80
CA ILE A 142 47.75 0.30 16.37
C ILE A 142 49.04 0.27 15.54
N THR A 143 50.15 0.42 16.21
CA THR A 143 51.46 0.42 15.56
C THR A 143 51.99 -1.00 15.36
N ASP A 144 53.04 -1.16 14.53
CA ASP A 144 53.78 -2.40 14.34
C ASP A 144 54.41 -2.98 15.61
N LYS A 145 54.52 -2.14 16.67
CA LYS A 145 54.92 -2.55 18.01
C LYS A 145 53.77 -2.85 18.96
N GLY A 146 52.50 -2.79 18.47
CA GLY A 146 51.30 -2.99 19.28
C GLY A 146 50.91 -1.85 20.21
N ILE A 147 51.48 -0.64 19.99
CA ILE A 147 51.20 0.54 20.80
C ILE A 147 50.00 1.26 20.22
N GLN A 148 49.06 1.67 21.09
CA GLN A 148 47.92 2.51 20.70
C GLN A 148 48.35 3.97 20.60
N VAL A 149 48.04 4.61 19.47
CA VAL A 149 48.34 6.02 19.22
C VAL A 149 47.08 6.73 18.70
N PRO A 150 46.93 8.04 19.02
CA PRO A 150 45.85 8.82 18.45
C PRO A 150 45.95 8.89 16.92
N VAL A 151 44.80 8.82 16.25
CA VAL A 151 44.66 9.04 14.79
C VAL A 151 43.73 10.22 14.55
N THR A 152 44.00 10.94 13.46
CA THR A 152 43.11 11.99 12.96
C THR A 152 42.42 11.47 11.69
N GLY A 153 41.23 11.88 11.46
CA GLY A 153 40.42 11.44 10.30
C GLY A 153 39.02 12.01 10.37
N THR A 154 38.15 11.53 9.47
CA THR A 154 36.76 11.96 9.39
C THR A 154 35.82 10.76 9.58
N TRP A 155 34.73 11.05 10.27
CA TRP A 155 33.65 10.10 10.51
C TRP A 155 32.54 10.30 9.48
N ASP A 156 31.94 9.19 9.06
CA ASP A 156 30.75 9.16 8.20
C ASP A 156 29.78 8.08 8.65
N PHE A 157 28.50 8.28 8.35
CA PHE A 157 27.44 7.29 8.58
C PHE A 157 26.52 7.23 7.36
N ASP A 158 26.36 6.04 6.78
CA ASP A 158 25.66 5.79 5.53
C ASP A 158 24.12 5.88 5.59
N ARG A 159 23.54 6.12 6.80
CA ARG A 159 22.09 6.19 7.00
C ARG A 159 21.68 7.46 7.76
N PRO A 160 21.70 8.64 7.11
CA PRO A 160 21.36 9.91 7.75
C PRO A 160 19.92 10.01 8.25
N ASP A 161 19.01 9.17 7.73
CA ASP A 161 17.64 9.02 8.23
C ASP A 161 17.58 8.42 9.65
N LEU A 162 18.57 7.63 10.07
CA LEU A 162 18.66 7.00 11.39
C LEU A 162 19.39 7.86 12.40
N ALA A 163 20.51 8.46 12.00
CA ALA A 163 21.36 9.23 12.89
C ALA A 163 22.26 10.22 12.13
N ALA A 164 22.77 11.22 12.85
CA ALA A 164 23.87 12.06 12.40
C ALA A 164 25.13 11.73 13.19
N ILE A 165 26.30 11.76 12.56
CA ILE A 165 27.59 11.66 13.24
C ILE A 165 28.41 12.95 13.00
N GLY A 166 29.04 13.46 14.04
CA GLY A 166 29.95 14.62 13.89
C GLY A 166 31.23 14.17 13.18
N ASP A 167 31.49 14.72 12.01
CA ASP A 167 32.58 14.35 11.09
C ASP A 167 33.98 14.37 11.75
N GLN A 168 34.23 15.35 12.65
CA GLN A 168 35.50 15.49 13.39
C GLN A 168 35.39 14.94 14.80
N SER A 169 34.21 14.86 15.37
CA SER A 169 34.01 14.52 16.78
C SER A 169 33.67 13.05 17.02
N GLY A 170 33.12 12.36 16.05
CA GLY A 170 32.58 11.00 16.21
C GLY A 170 31.37 10.93 17.15
N ALA A 171 30.72 12.04 17.45
CA ALA A 171 29.50 12.06 18.26
C ALA A 171 28.29 11.62 17.41
N PHE A 172 27.76 10.44 17.70
CA PHE A 172 26.66 9.83 16.98
C PHE A 172 25.34 10.09 17.71
N ALA A 173 24.41 10.80 17.08
CA ALA A 173 23.12 11.17 17.63
C ALA A 173 21.99 10.60 16.80
N ALA A 174 21.14 9.75 17.37
CA ALA A 174 19.95 9.21 16.69
C ALA A 174 18.97 10.33 16.35
N THR A 175 18.26 10.19 15.19
CA THR A 175 17.19 11.14 14.79
C THR A 175 15.87 10.86 15.50
N GLY A 176 15.61 9.61 15.92
CA GLY A 176 14.32 9.15 16.42
C GLY A 176 13.22 9.09 15.33
N ILE A 177 13.60 9.27 14.07
CA ILE A 177 12.67 9.20 12.94
C ILE A 177 12.34 7.74 12.63
N ASN A 178 13.36 6.94 12.32
CA ASN A 178 13.27 5.52 11.98
C ASN A 178 14.23 4.67 12.83
N GLY A 179 13.92 3.39 12.97
CA GLY A 179 14.86 2.36 13.42
C GLY A 179 15.51 1.68 12.20
N GLY A 180 16.66 1.07 12.42
CA GLY A 180 17.40 0.40 11.36
C GLY A 180 18.85 0.18 11.69
N LYS A 181 19.62 -0.36 10.74
CA LYS A 181 21.05 -0.58 10.85
C LYS A 181 21.79 0.17 9.73
N GLY A 182 22.93 0.75 10.07
CA GLY A 182 23.83 1.40 9.13
C GLY A 182 25.28 1.11 9.50
N LYS A 183 26.19 1.71 8.74
CA LYS A 183 27.64 1.54 8.86
C LYS A 183 28.28 2.88 9.22
N VAL A 184 28.92 2.93 10.38
CA VAL A 184 29.81 4.02 10.79
C VAL A 184 31.19 3.75 10.22
N SER A 185 31.76 4.71 9.52
CA SER A 185 33.09 4.63 8.89
C SER A 185 34.00 5.71 9.45
N PHE A 186 35.28 5.41 9.57
CA PHE A 186 36.33 6.35 9.89
C PHE A 186 37.40 6.29 8.79
N ASP A 187 37.60 7.44 8.17
CA ASP A 187 38.65 7.64 7.17
C ASP A 187 39.85 8.35 7.82
N GLY A 188 40.89 7.59 8.07
CA GLY A 188 42.11 8.09 8.68
C GLY A 188 42.90 9.00 7.73
N SER A 189 43.49 10.06 8.27
CA SER A 189 44.33 10.96 7.47
C SER A 189 45.59 10.27 6.92
N GLY A 190 45.93 10.54 5.64
CA GLY A 190 47.08 9.97 4.96
C GLY A 190 46.72 8.63 4.25
N ASP A 191 47.68 7.71 4.20
CA ASP A 191 47.52 6.40 3.53
C ASP A 191 46.90 5.31 4.44
N LEU A 192 46.20 5.71 5.52
CA LEU A 192 45.57 4.77 6.43
C LEU A 192 44.27 4.21 5.81
N PRO A 193 43.98 2.90 6.03
CA PRO A 193 42.75 2.30 5.48
C PRO A 193 41.49 2.86 6.15
N VAL A 194 40.42 3.01 5.37
CA VAL A 194 39.07 3.27 5.93
C VAL A 194 38.63 2.03 6.72
N VAL A 195 38.20 2.25 7.94
CA VAL A 195 37.68 1.21 8.83
C VAL A 195 36.22 1.49 9.17
N SER A 196 35.44 0.44 9.46
CA SER A 196 34.03 0.62 9.73
C SER A 196 33.47 -0.37 10.75
N THR A 197 32.36 0.01 11.38
CA THR A 197 31.59 -0.83 12.32
C THR A 197 30.09 -0.60 12.08
N GLY A 198 29.26 -1.55 12.53
CA GLY A 198 27.80 -1.38 12.50
C GLY A 198 27.31 -0.39 13.57
N ALA A 199 26.18 0.26 13.27
CA ALA A 199 25.38 0.97 14.27
C ALA A 199 23.91 0.65 14.05
N THR A 200 23.19 0.35 15.14
CA THR A 200 21.75 0.05 15.11
C THR A 200 21.00 1.09 15.91
N VAL A 201 19.99 1.71 15.31
CA VAL A 201 19.00 2.52 16.03
C VAL A 201 17.75 1.68 16.23
N LYS A 202 17.33 1.49 17.48
CA LYS A 202 16.10 0.78 17.85
C LYS A 202 15.09 1.74 18.44
N LEU A 203 13.88 1.77 17.89
CA LEU A 203 12.76 2.53 18.45
C LEU A 203 11.93 1.63 19.37
N VAL A 204 11.66 2.09 20.57
CA VAL A 204 10.81 1.40 21.55
C VAL A 204 9.68 2.32 21.96
N TYR A 205 8.44 1.86 21.85
CA TYR A 205 7.24 2.60 22.25
C TYR A 205 6.41 1.79 23.25
N ASN A 206 5.94 2.48 24.29
CA ASN A 206 5.11 1.90 25.32
C ASN A 206 3.74 2.60 25.34
N ALA A 207 2.67 1.82 25.51
CA ALA A 207 1.31 2.31 25.69
C ALA A 207 0.64 1.58 26.85
N ASP A 208 0.19 2.32 27.83
CA ASP A 208 -0.53 1.80 28.99
C ASP A 208 -1.60 2.78 29.45
N PRO A 209 -2.64 3.01 28.63
CA PRO A 209 -3.68 3.99 28.95
C PRO A 209 -4.50 3.63 30.19
N GLY A 210 -4.54 2.34 30.55
CA GLY A 210 -5.24 1.84 31.73
C GLY A 210 -4.42 1.80 32.99
N MET A 211 -3.11 2.15 32.93
CA MET A 211 -2.18 2.06 34.05
C MET A 211 -2.24 0.66 34.72
N VAL A 212 -2.03 -0.37 33.92
CA VAL A 212 -2.05 -1.78 34.36
C VAL A 212 -1.04 -1.98 35.49
N PRO A 213 -1.43 -2.58 36.64
CA PRO A 213 -0.52 -2.78 37.76
C PRO A 213 0.74 -3.56 37.38
N PRO A 214 1.91 -3.24 37.98
CA PRO A 214 3.17 -3.92 37.70
C PRO A 214 3.14 -5.40 37.88
N ASP A 215 2.49 -5.88 38.95
CA ASP A 215 2.32 -7.32 39.27
C ASP A 215 1.49 -8.08 38.23
N VAL A 216 0.56 -7.39 37.55
CA VAL A 216 -0.17 -7.97 36.40
C VAL A 216 0.72 -8.00 35.15
N LYS A 217 1.51 -6.93 34.89
CA LYS A 217 2.46 -6.92 33.78
C LYS A 217 3.51 -8.03 33.90
N ASP A 218 4.00 -8.30 35.10
CA ASP A 218 4.97 -9.35 35.36
C ASP A 218 4.42 -10.75 35.03
N GLN A 219 3.12 -10.98 35.19
CA GLN A 219 2.48 -12.24 34.85
C GLN A 219 2.54 -12.59 33.37
N PHE A 220 2.53 -11.62 32.47
CA PHE A 220 2.66 -11.90 31.04
C PHE A 220 4.01 -12.54 30.70
N GLY A 221 5.09 -12.11 31.36
CA GLY A 221 6.42 -12.71 31.18
C GLY A 221 6.57 -14.10 31.82
N MET A 222 5.68 -14.47 32.74
CA MET A 222 5.70 -15.75 33.45
C MET A 222 4.64 -16.76 32.94
N ALA A 223 3.85 -16.38 31.94
CA ALA A 223 2.77 -17.20 31.42
C ALA A 223 3.28 -18.50 30.79
N VAL A 224 2.70 -19.63 31.19
CA VAL A 224 3.07 -20.99 30.71
C VAL A 224 1.88 -21.76 30.13
N ASP A 225 0.66 -21.35 30.47
CA ASP A 225 -0.55 -22.03 30.02
C ASP A 225 -1.06 -21.45 28.67
N PRO A 226 -1.43 -22.31 27.72
CA PRO A 226 -2.06 -21.84 26.50
C PRO A 226 -3.45 -21.27 26.78
N ASP A 227 -3.83 -20.20 26.08
CA ASP A 227 -5.17 -19.64 26.19
C ASP A 227 -6.19 -20.54 25.48
N PRO A 228 -7.18 -21.12 26.22
CA PRO A 228 -8.16 -22.04 25.66
C PRO A 228 -9.30 -21.32 24.90
N SER A 229 -9.46 -20.02 25.10
CA SER A 229 -10.61 -19.25 24.59
C SER A 229 -10.26 -18.27 23.49
N MET A 230 -9.06 -17.69 23.51
CA MET A 230 -8.67 -16.65 22.55
C MET A 230 -8.32 -17.24 21.20
N THR A 231 -8.96 -16.70 20.14
CA THR A 231 -8.68 -17.02 18.74
C THR A 231 -8.47 -15.74 17.96
N LEU A 232 -7.31 -15.60 17.31
CA LEU A 232 -7.03 -14.48 16.40
C LEU A 232 -7.86 -14.64 15.12
N LEU A 233 -8.49 -13.56 14.68
CA LEU A 233 -9.38 -13.53 13.52
C LEU A 233 -8.78 -12.76 12.36
N TYR A 234 -8.08 -11.66 12.64
CA TYR A 234 -7.49 -10.77 11.65
C TYR A 234 -6.44 -9.86 12.33
N PRO A 235 -5.33 -9.49 11.68
CA PRO A 235 -4.84 -10.02 10.38
C PRO A 235 -4.49 -11.51 10.44
N TYR A 236 -4.16 -12.07 9.28
CA TYR A 236 -3.73 -13.47 9.18
C TYR A 236 -2.22 -13.58 9.38
N ASP A 237 -1.78 -14.72 9.90
CA ASP A 237 -0.35 -15.06 9.97
C ASP A 237 0.28 -15.03 8.55
N LYS A 238 1.52 -14.59 8.44
CA LYS A 238 2.27 -14.46 7.18
C LYS A 238 1.70 -13.43 6.18
N THR A 239 0.82 -12.53 6.61
CA THR A 239 0.40 -11.40 5.79
C THR A 239 1.60 -10.50 5.48
N VAL A 240 1.71 -10.07 4.22
CA VAL A 240 2.66 -9.04 3.80
C VAL A 240 1.92 -7.71 3.73
N PHE A 241 2.43 -6.71 4.45
CA PHE A 241 1.91 -5.35 4.43
C PHE A 241 2.88 -4.41 3.71
N PRO A 242 2.39 -3.51 2.87
CA PRO A 242 3.19 -2.43 2.31
C PRO A 242 3.34 -1.29 3.33
N ARG A 243 4.25 -0.38 3.07
CA ARG A 243 4.29 0.94 3.71
C ARG A 243 3.21 1.86 3.12
N GLY A 244 2.92 2.96 3.83
CA GLY A 244 2.03 4.02 3.34
C GLY A 244 0.53 3.80 3.56
N LEU A 245 0.10 2.64 4.05
CA LEU A 245 -1.28 2.37 4.43
C LEU A 245 -1.52 2.56 5.93
N ALA A 246 -2.78 2.81 6.30
CA ALA A 246 -3.19 2.77 7.70
C ALA A 246 -3.01 1.37 8.29
N GLY A 247 -2.68 1.30 9.58
CA GLY A 247 -2.47 0.04 10.29
C GLY A 247 -3.72 -0.85 10.33
N PRO A 248 -3.54 -2.17 10.32
CA PRO A 248 -4.65 -3.11 10.45
C PRO A 248 -5.29 -3.01 11.83
N VAL A 249 -6.59 -3.24 11.88
CA VAL A 249 -7.30 -3.45 13.15
C VAL A 249 -7.16 -4.91 13.53
N ILE A 250 -6.35 -5.20 14.56
CA ILE A 250 -6.20 -6.56 15.06
C ILE A 250 -7.49 -6.99 15.74
N GLN A 251 -7.98 -8.19 15.46
CA GLN A 251 -9.28 -8.68 15.92
C GLN A 251 -9.17 -10.10 16.44
N TRP A 252 -9.84 -10.37 17.56
CA TRP A 252 -9.90 -11.71 18.16
C TRP A 252 -11.25 -11.97 18.82
N ASN A 253 -11.55 -13.24 19.01
CA ASN A 253 -12.65 -13.73 19.85
C ASN A 253 -12.11 -14.34 21.14
N GLY A 254 -13.01 -14.54 22.08
CA GLY A 254 -12.72 -15.03 23.42
C GLY A 254 -12.35 -13.92 24.40
N GLY A 255 -12.41 -14.23 25.67
CA GLY A 255 -12.16 -13.29 26.74
C GLY A 255 -13.41 -12.58 27.27
N GLY A 256 -13.27 -11.93 28.43
CA GLY A 256 -14.28 -11.19 29.16
C GLY A 256 -14.15 -9.67 28.98
N ALA A 257 -15.14 -8.94 29.48
CA ALA A 257 -15.19 -7.48 29.35
C ALA A 257 -14.07 -6.74 30.12
N ASN A 258 -13.52 -7.36 31.15
CA ASN A 258 -12.49 -6.78 32.01
C ASN A 258 -11.09 -7.40 31.81
N ASP A 259 -10.95 -8.25 30.79
CA ASP A 259 -9.66 -8.89 30.52
C ASP A 259 -8.66 -7.84 30.03
N ILE A 260 -7.42 -8.00 30.49
CA ILE A 260 -6.31 -7.16 30.11
C ILE A 260 -5.51 -7.89 29.05
N TYR A 261 -5.11 -7.15 28.01
CA TYR A 261 -4.30 -7.69 26.93
C TYR A 261 -2.97 -6.99 26.85
N TYR A 262 -1.92 -7.79 26.60
CA TYR A 262 -0.60 -7.31 26.22
C TYR A 262 -0.40 -7.56 24.73
N ILE A 263 -0.21 -6.49 23.99
CA ILE A 263 0.08 -6.51 22.55
C ILE A 263 1.54 -6.11 22.37
N HIS A 264 2.34 -7.00 21.80
CA HIS A 264 3.76 -6.82 21.59
C HIS A 264 4.09 -7.02 20.11
N ALA A 265 4.51 -5.94 19.42
CA ALA A 265 4.95 -5.99 18.03
C ALA A 265 6.43 -5.63 17.97
N TYR A 266 7.28 -6.49 17.40
CA TYR A 266 8.72 -6.29 17.50
C TYR A 266 9.53 -6.96 16.39
N ASN A 267 10.70 -6.37 16.15
CA ASN A 267 11.84 -6.93 15.45
C ASN A 267 13.15 -6.33 16.01
N ASP A 268 14.25 -6.46 15.29
CA ASP A 268 15.55 -5.95 15.75
C ASP A 268 15.59 -4.42 15.88
N PHE A 269 14.78 -3.69 15.09
CA PHE A 269 14.85 -2.22 14.95
C PHE A 269 13.67 -1.48 15.57
N PHE A 270 12.61 -2.21 15.92
CA PHE A 270 11.39 -1.63 16.44
C PHE A 270 10.77 -2.53 17.51
N GLU A 271 10.19 -1.92 18.55
CA GLU A 271 9.44 -2.63 19.58
C GLU A 271 8.28 -1.77 20.09
N PHE A 272 7.08 -2.33 20.07
CA PHE A 272 5.89 -1.75 20.69
C PHE A 272 5.35 -2.66 21.79
N LYS A 273 5.09 -2.11 22.97
CA LYS A 273 4.51 -2.78 24.14
C LYS A 273 3.23 -2.04 24.54
N GLY A 274 2.08 -2.67 24.30
CA GLY A 274 0.76 -2.11 24.63
C GLY A 274 0.04 -2.92 25.68
N TYR A 275 -0.44 -2.28 26.75
CA TYR A 275 -1.28 -2.89 27.78
C TYR A 275 -2.62 -2.20 27.84
N GLN A 276 -3.72 -2.94 27.67
CA GLN A 276 -5.05 -2.35 27.77
C GLN A 276 -6.16 -3.36 28.05
N THR A 277 -7.24 -2.87 28.64
CA THR A 277 -8.50 -3.61 28.75
C THR A 277 -9.25 -3.51 27.43
N VAL A 278 -9.71 -4.64 26.89
CA VAL A 278 -10.47 -4.71 25.64
C VAL A 278 -11.70 -5.57 25.83
N ALA A 279 -12.87 -4.96 25.80
CA ALA A 279 -14.14 -5.67 25.86
C ALA A 279 -14.53 -6.28 24.50
N PRO A 280 -15.21 -7.43 24.47
CA PRO A 280 -15.77 -7.98 23.23
C PRO A 280 -16.82 -7.05 22.58
N PRO A 281 -16.85 -6.96 21.23
CA PRO A 281 -15.98 -7.65 20.26
C PRO A 281 -14.58 -7.06 20.26
N SER A 282 -13.58 -7.91 20.55
CA SER A 282 -12.24 -7.46 20.87
C SER A 282 -11.48 -7.02 19.63
N ARG A 283 -10.98 -5.77 19.67
CA ARG A 283 -10.25 -5.11 18.57
C ARG A 283 -9.17 -4.20 19.13
N PHE A 284 -8.06 -4.13 18.41
CA PHE A 284 -6.95 -3.25 18.73
C PHE A 284 -6.47 -2.51 17.47
N SER A 285 -6.24 -1.21 17.62
CA SER A 285 -5.55 -0.40 16.62
C SER A 285 -4.31 0.21 17.24
N PHE A 286 -3.22 0.22 16.50
CA PHE A 286 -1.99 0.87 16.96
C PHE A 286 -2.24 2.36 17.27
N PRO A 287 -1.71 2.88 18.40
CA PRO A 287 -1.87 4.30 18.76
C PRO A 287 -1.31 5.23 17.69
N LYS A 288 -1.98 6.39 17.52
CA LYS A 288 -1.51 7.45 16.61
C LYS A 288 -0.87 8.62 17.35
N MET A 289 -1.00 8.68 18.66
CA MET A 289 -0.44 9.74 19.51
C MET A 289 0.33 9.11 20.68
N PRO A 290 1.47 9.65 21.10
CA PRO A 290 2.16 10.85 20.60
C PRO A 290 2.84 10.65 19.24
N ALA A 291 2.96 9.42 18.75
CA ALA A 291 3.46 9.07 17.42
C ALA A 291 2.54 8.03 16.77
N ASP A 292 2.43 8.03 15.45
CA ASP A 292 1.76 6.95 14.72
C ASP A 292 2.65 5.70 14.76
N ILE A 293 2.30 4.78 15.66
CA ILE A 293 3.09 3.58 15.94
C ILE A 293 3.19 2.67 14.72
N TRP A 294 2.12 2.54 13.93
CA TRP A 294 2.15 1.74 12.73
C TRP A 294 3.09 2.31 11.66
N LEU A 295 3.06 3.63 11.46
CA LEU A 295 3.99 4.27 10.51
C LEU A 295 5.44 4.13 10.98
N LYS A 296 5.71 4.28 12.28
CA LYS A 296 7.04 4.06 12.85
C LYS A 296 7.53 2.62 12.68
N LEU A 297 6.65 1.63 12.94
CA LEU A 297 6.95 0.21 12.73
C LEU A 297 7.30 -0.05 11.26
N THR A 298 6.43 0.36 10.34
CA THR A 298 6.61 0.06 8.92
C THR A 298 7.80 0.79 8.30
N ALA A 299 8.10 2.02 8.74
CA ALA A 299 9.27 2.77 8.29
C ALA A 299 10.59 2.20 8.84
N SER A 300 10.55 1.53 10.00
CA SER A 300 11.71 0.92 10.66
C SER A 300 11.94 -0.54 10.28
N THR A 301 11.20 -1.08 9.30
CA THR A 301 11.20 -2.51 9.01
C THR A 301 11.13 -2.74 7.50
N ASP A 302 11.94 -3.68 7.01
CA ASP A 302 11.95 -4.19 5.65
C ASP A 302 11.99 -5.73 5.65
N GLY A 303 11.13 -6.34 6.45
CA GLY A 303 11.12 -7.79 6.64
C GLY A 303 10.11 -8.23 7.71
N PRO A 304 10.41 -9.32 8.42
CA PRO A 304 9.49 -9.90 9.38
C PRO A 304 9.34 -9.04 10.64
N VAL A 305 8.10 -9.01 11.13
CA VAL A 305 7.69 -8.45 12.43
C VAL A 305 6.95 -9.53 13.17
N GLN A 306 7.32 -9.81 14.41
CA GLN A 306 6.55 -10.66 15.31
C GLN A 306 5.48 -9.85 16.03
N VAL A 307 4.28 -10.41 16.14
CA VAL A 307 3.15 -9.80 16.85
C VAL A 307 2.56 -10.82 17.81
N ASP A 308 2.74 -10.56 19.09
CA ASP A 308 2.25 -11.38 20.18
C ASP A 308 1.04 -10.73 20.83
N ILE A 309 0.01 -11.53 21.12
CA ILE A 309 -1.16 -11.09 21.87
C ILE A 309 -1.37 -12.04 23.02
N GLN A 310 -1.28 -11.54 24.24
CA GLN A 310 -1.51 -12.27 25.47
C GLN A 310 -2.72 -11.71 26.20
N ARG A 311 -3.41 -12.57 26.94
CA ARG A 311 -4.57 -12.23 27.73
C ARG A 311 -4.34 -12.54 29.21
N TYR A 312 -4.79 -11.63 30.07
CA TYR A 312 -4.93 -11.82 31.50
C TYR A 312 -6.43 -11.78 31.86
N ASP A 313 -6.94 -12.82 32.51
CA ASP A 313 -8.38 -13.03 32.77
C ASP A 313 -8.84 -12.54 34.15
N GLY A 314 -7.99 -11.79 34.85
CA GLY A 314 -8.22 -11.34 36.23
C GLY A 314 -7.62 -12.26 37.28
N MET A 315 -7.12 -13.44 36.90
CA MET A 315 -6.46 -14.40 37.77
C MET A 315 -5.05 -14.76 37.30
N LYS A 316 -4.86 -14.99 36.00
CA LYS A 316 -3.57 -15.34 35.41
C LYS A 316 -3.45 -14.87 33.98
N ALA A 317 -2.21 -14.70 33.52
CA ALA A 317 -1.89 -14.48 32.11
C ALA A 317 -1.70 -15.81 31.38
N TYR A 318 -1.94 -15.79 30.08
CA TYR A 318 -1.78 -16.91 29.16
C TYR A 318 -0.64 -16.66 28.18
N VAL A 319 -0.06 -17.74 27.66
CA VAL A 319 0.98 -17.71 26.63
C VAL A 319 0.46 -16.94 25.37
N ALA A 320 1.34 -16.22 24.70
CA ALA A 320 1.02 -15.45 23.53
C ALA A 320 0.44 -16.29 22.39
N LYS A 321 -0.53 -15.72 21.69
CA LYS A 321 -0.86 -16.08 20.32
C LYS A 321 0.02 -15.23 19.40
N THR A 322 0.94 -15.88 18.71
CA THR A 322 1.96 -15.23 17.88
C THR A 322 1.58 -15.29 16.40
N GLN A 323 1.79 -14.19 15.69
CA GLN A 323 1.79 -14.10 14.24
C GLN A 323 3.10 -13.48 13.77
N THR A 324 3.50 -13.82 12.55
CA THR A 324 4.60 -13.15 11.86
C THR A 324 4.05 -12.43 10.64
N TRP A 325 4.22 -11.11 10.58
CA TRP A 325 3.91 -10.31 9.41
C TRP A 325 5.20 -9.91 8.71
N THR A 326 5.12 -9.59 7.43
CA THR A 326 6.26 -9.04 6.67
C THR A 326 5.91 -7.63 6.23
N ILE A 327 6.85 -6.70 6.37
CA ILE A 327 6.72 -5.35 5.84
C ILE A 327 7.54 -5.25 4.56
N ALA A 328 6.86 -4.98 3.45
CA ALA A 328 7.53 -4.71 2.18
C ALA A 328 8.26 -3.35 2.23
N PRO A 329 9.48 -3.24 1.67
CA PRO A 329 10.37 -2.08 1.89
C PRO A 329 9.99 -0.82 1.08
N ALA A 330 8.74 -0.68 0.63
CA ALA A 330 8.31 0.45 -0.18
C ALA A 330 6.87 0.89 0.12
N ASN A 331 6.58 2.17 -0.13
CA ASN A 331 5.23 2.71 -0.07
C ASN A 331 4.42 2.28 -1.28
N LEU A 332 3.18 1.84 -1.07
CA LEU A 332 2.25 1.72 -2.18
C LEU A 332 1.93 3.09 -2.78
N THR A 333 1.63 3.08 -4.06
CA THR A 333 1.34 4.28 -4.84
C THR A 333 0.02 4.15 -5.60
N GLY A 334 -0.42 5.26 -6.20
CA GLY A 334 -1.60 5.31 -7.05
C GLY A 334 -2.90 5.39 -6.27
N ALA A 335 -3.98 4.98 -6.93
CA ALA A 335 -5.33 4.98 -6.39
C ALA A 335 -6.11 3.73 -6.82
N VAL A 336 -7.01 3.32 -5.96
CA VAL A 336 -7.98 2.25 -6.26
C VAL A 336 -9.31 2.90 -6.65
N TYR A 337 -9.76 2.61 -7.85
CA TYR A 337 -11.07 2.99 -8.36
C TYR A 337 -12.00 1.79 -8.18
N TYR A 338 -13.14 1.97 -7.53
CA TYR A 338 -14.08 0.87 -7.32
C TYR A 338 -15.52 1.32 -7.39
N TRP A 339 -16.40 0.37 -7.68
CA TRP A 339 -17.82 0.61 -7.70
C TRP A 339 -18.41 0.48 -6.30
N GLU A 340 -18.90 1.61 -5.78
CA GLU A 340 -19.69 1.72 -4.57
C GLU A 340 -21.14 1.39 -4.91
N VAL A 341 -21.55 0.15 -4.61
CA VAL A 341 -22.79 -0.43 -5.15
C VAL A 341 -24.03 0.32 -4.70
N ASN A 342 -24.13 0.69 -3.41
CA ASN A 342 -25.32 1.31 -2.86
C ASN A 342 -25.63 2.68 -3.48
N ASN A 343 -24.60 3.43 -3.82
CA ASN A 343 -24.72 4.76 -4.42
C ASN A 343 -24.65 4.72 -5.97
N GLY A 344 -24.29 3.58 -6.54
CA GLY A 344 -24.13 3.42 -7.99
C GLY A 344 -23.05 4.33 -8.57
N LYS A 345 -21.95 4.53 -7.85
CA LYS A 345 -20.84 5.43 -8.24
C LYS A 345 -19.52 4.69 -8.30
N VAL A 346 -18.68 5.07 -9.25
CA VAL A 346 -17.25 4.79 -9.20
C VAL A 346 -16.61 5.86 -8.33
N VAL A 347 -15.92 5.43 -7.29
CA VAL A 347 -15.19 6.27 -6.35
C VAL A 347 -13.69 6.01 -6.46
N ARG A 348 -12.88 6.94 -5.97
CA ARG A 348 -11.42 6.84 -5.94
C ARG A 348 -10.94 6.85 -4.50
N LEU A 349 -10.16 5.86 -4.12
CA LEU A 349 -9.44 5.77 -2.85
C LEU A 349 -7.94 5.89 -3.13
N THR A 350 -7.36 7.05 -2.86
CA THR A 350 -5.90 7.23 -2.95
C THR A 350 -5.23 6.48 -1.81
N ILE A 351 -4.10 5.88 -2.08
CA ILE A 351 -3.35 5.13 -1.05
C ILE A 351 -2.97 6.06 0.10
N GLY A 352 -3.32 5.64 1.33
CA GLY A 352 -3.13 6.44 2.55
C GLY A 352 -4.31 7.32 2.95
N ASP A 353 -5.31 7.52 2.08
CA ASP A 353 -6.52 8.27 2.42
C ASP A 353 -7.38 7.52 3.46
N VAL A 354 -8.11 8.29 4.26
CA VAL A 354 -9.03 7.74 5.28
C VAL A 354 -10.39 7.32 4.73
N GLY A 355 -10.69 7.65 3.48
CA GLY A 355 -11.94 7.31 2.81
C GLY A 355 -11.94 7.67 1.33
N PRO A 356 -12.84 7.06 0.54
CA PRO A 356 -12.92 7.29 -0.88
C PRO A 356 -13.51 8.66 -1.22
N GLN A 357 -13.16 9.15 -2.38
CA GLN A 357 -13.65 10.40 -2.94
C GLN A 357 -14.58 10.13 -4.11
N GLN A 358 -15.74 10.78 -4.11
CA GLN A 358 -16.59 10.89 -5.29
C GLN A 358 -16.02 11.99 -6.19
N PHE A 359 -15.52 11.62 -7.34
CA PHE A 359 -14.84 12.56 -8.24
C PHE A 359 -15.51 12.67 -9.61
N VAL A 360 -16.26 11.66 -10.05
CA VAL A 360 -16.93 11.66 -11.36
C VAL A 360 -17.97 12.76 -11.43
N GLN A 361 -17.79 13.69 -12.36
CA GLN A 361 -18.71 14.83 -12.58
C GLN A 361 -19.97 14.40 -13.34
N SER A 362 -20.74 13.51 -12.73
CA SER A 362 -22.02 13.05 -13.28
C SER A 362 -22.95 12.60 -12.15
N ASN A 363 -24.24 12.94 -12.26
CA ASN A 363 -25.27 12.43 -11.36
C ASN A 363 -25.83 11.06 -11.78
N ARG A 364 -25.37 10.52 -12.94
CA ARG A 364 -25.79 9.22 -13.43
C ARG A 364 -25.11 8.10 -12.65
N CYS A 365 -25.73 6.94 -12.57
CA CYS A 365 -25.04 5.72 -12.13
C CYS A 365 -23.85 5.45 -13.05
N THR A 366 -22.69 5.16 -12.47
CA THR A 366 -21.46 4.83 -13.22
C THR A 366 -20.99 3.48 -12.79
N ALA A 367 -20.86 2.53 -13.74
CA ALA A 367 -20.51 1.14 -13.46
C ALA A 367 -19.59 0.55 -14.55
N CYS A 368 -19.20 -0.71 -14.39
CA CYS A 368 -18.43 -1.47 -15.39
C CYS A 368 -17.17 -0.73 -15.85
N HIS A 369 -16.45 -0.12 -14.91
CA HIS A 369 -15.29 0.72 -15.20
C HIS A 369 -14.02 -0.10 -15.45
N SER A 370 -13.08 0.54 -16.14
CA SER A 370 -11.68 0.13 -16.32
C SER A 370 -10.83 1.37 -16.38
N VAL A 371 -9.64 1.32 -15.79
CA VAL A 371 -8.73 2.48 -15.69
C VAL A 371 -7.49 2.22 -16.52
N SER A 372 -6.99 3.24 -17.23
CA SER A 372 -5.71 3.15 -17.95
C SER A 372 -4.56 2.95 -16.96
N LYS A 373 -3.51 2.24 -17.37
CA LYS A 373 -2.39 1.92 -16.47
C LYS A 373 -1.63 3.16 -16.01
N ASP A 374 -1.56 4.18 -16.87
CA ASP A 374 -1.00 5.51 -16.56
C ASP A 374 -1.90 6.35 -15.63
N GLY A 375 -3.07 5.83 -15.27
CA GLY A 375 -4.04 6.51 -14.41
C GLY A 375 -4.72 7.74 -15.05
N SER A 376 -4.53 8.03 -16.33
CA SER A 376 -5.03 9.24 -16.96
C SER A 376 -6.52 9.23 -17.29
N ARG A 377 -7.09 8.03 -17.58
CA ARG A 377 -8.47 7.91 -18.07
C ARG A 377 -9.18 6.68 -17.51
N ILE A 378 -10.51 6.82 -17.45
CA ILE A 378 -11.42 5.75 -17.06
C ILE A 378 -12.39 5.51 -18.22
N ALA A 379 -12.58 4.26 -18.61
CA ALA A 379 -13.71 3.84 -19.41
C ALA A 379 -14.78 3.25 -18.48
N ALA A 380 -16.04 3.62 -18.65
CA ALA A 380 -17.15 3.18 -17.81
C ALA A 380 -18.46 3.12 -18.60
N ALA A 381 -19.52 2.59 -17.99
CA ALA A 381 -20.87 2.65 -18.53
C ALA A 381 -21.77 3.48 -17.59
N PHE A 382 -22.57 4.38 -18.16
CA PHE A 382 -23.58 5.11 -17.42
C PHE A 382 -24.90 4.32 -17.32
N ASP A 383 -25.63 4.50 -16.21
CA ASP A 383 -26.98 3.93 -15.94
C ASP A 383 -27.03 2.38 -15.97
N GLY A 384 -25.91 1.75 -15.68
CA GLY A 384 -25.81 0.30 -15.60
C GLY A 384 -24.89 -0.31 -16.65
N GLY A 385 -24.66 -1.61 -16.53
CA GLY A 385 -23.66 -2.31 -17.33
C GLY A 385 -24.01 -2.50 -18.79
N TRP A 386 -25.24 -2.24 -19.21
CA TRP A 386 -25.68 -2.32 -20.60
C TRP A 386 -26.20 -0.97 -21.06
N SER A 387 -25.37 0.02 -21.01
CA SER A 387 -25.69 1.42 -21.28
C SER A 387 -24.57 2.09 -22.09
N PRO A 388 -24.76 3.31 -22.56
CA PRO A 388 -23.75 4.03 -23.29
C PRO A 388 -22.42 4.04 -22.53
N TRP A 389 -21.36 3.54 -23.17
CA TRP A 389 -20.03 3.63 -22.60
C TRP A 389 -19.51 5.07 -22.67
N THR A 390 -18.68 5.41 -21.74
CA THR A 390 -18.13 6.75 -21.57
C THR A 390 -16.66 6.68 -21.23
N THR A 391 -15.92 7.74 -21.53
CA THR A 391 -14.58 7.97 -21.01
C THR A 391 -14.55 9.21 -20.13
N ILE A 392 -13.78 9.13 -19.06
CA ILE A 392 -13.73 10.12 -17.99
C ILE A 392 -12.26 10.44 -17.75
N ASP A 393 -11.95 11.71 -17.56
CA ASP A 393 -10.66 12.17 -17.04
C ASP A 393 -10.53 11.78 -15.57
N SER A 394 -9.51 11.04 -15.23
CA SER A 394 -9.36 10.48 -13.87
C SER A 394 -8.95 11.54 -12.84
N ALA A 395 -8.23 12.58 -13.25
CA ALA A 395 -7.80 13.65 -12.36
C ALA A 395 -8.97 14.55 -11.95
N THR A 396 -9.76 14.97 -12.95
CA THR A 396 -10.84 15.96 -12.75
C THR A 396 -12.22 15.35 -12.60
N GLY A 397 -12.43 14.08 -13.02
CA GLY A 397 -13.74 13.45 -13.06
C GLY A 397 -14.62 13.94 -14.22
N ALA A 398 -14.09 14.77 -15.12
CA ALA A 398 -14.83 15.30 -16.24
C ALA A 398 -15.12 14.22 -17.30
N VAL A 399 -16.34 14.21 -17.83
CA VAL A 399 -16.71 13.32 -18.94
C VAL A 399 -16.07 13.83 -20.22
N LEU A 400 -15.13 13.05 -20.76
CA LEU A 400 -14.43 13.38 -22.02
C LEU A 400 -15.24 13.01 -23.24
N TYR A 401 -15.93 11.87 -23.17
CA TYR A 401 -16.74 11.36 -24.28
C TYR A 401 -17.85 10.45 -23.74
N SER A 402 -18.99 10.48 -24.36
CA SER A 402 -20.09 9.54 -24.10
C SER A 402 -20.61 8.99 -25.42
N ALA A 403 -20.44 7.69 -25.64
CA ALA A 403 -20.98 7.01 -26.80
C ALA A 403 -22.50 6.85 -26.63
N GLU A 404 -23.25 6.91 -27.70
CA GLU A 404 -24.69 6.58 -27.71
C GLU A 404 -24.93 5.06 -27.80
N THR A 405 -23.86 4.28 -27.84
CA THR A 405 -23.89 2.83 -28.02
C THR A 405 -23.66 2.12 -26.69
N ALA A 406 -24.55 1.20 -26.35
CA ALA A 406 -24.44 0.41 -25.13
C ALA A 406 -23.28 -0.59 -25.21
N SER A 407 -22.59 -0.75 -24.09
CA SER A 407 -21.53 -1.74 -23.88
C SER A 407 -21.62 -2.35 -22.50
N GLY A 408 -21.10 -3.55 -22.33
CA GLY A 408 -20.84 -4.18 -21.05
C GLY A 408 -19.51 -3.70 -20.47
N PHE A 409 -18.65 -4.63 -20.04
CA PHE A 409 -17.31 -4.30 -19.58
C PHE A 409 -16.40 -3.83 -20.74
N GLN A 410 -15.62 -2.81 -20.47
CA GLN A 410 -14.63 -2.25 -21.38
C GLN A 410 -13.23 -2.52 -20.86
N ALA A 411 -12.21 -2.40 -21.74
CA ALA A 411 -10.82 -2.19 -21.36
C ALA A 411 -10.29 -0.94 -22.07
N ILE A 412 -9.52 -0.15 -21.36
CA ILE A 412 -8.85 1.01 -21.91
C ILE A 412 -7.36 0.71 -22.08
N SER A 413 -6.73 1.20 -23.16
CA SER A 413 -5.29 1.01 -23.40
C SER A 413 -4.46 1.58 -22.25
N PRO A 414 -3.23 1.09 -22.01
CA PRO A 414 -2.39 1.55 -20.91
C PRO A 414 -2.19 3.06 -20.86
N ASN A 415 -2.07 3.71 -22.02
CA ASN A 415 -1.91 5.17 -22.18
C ASN A 415 -3.25 5.92 -22.38
N GLY A 416 -4.38 5.29 -22.17
CA GLY A 416 -5.70 5.90 -22.30
C GLY A 416 -6.13 6.29 -23.72
N SER A 417 -5.38 5.95 -24.78
CA SER A 417 -5.67 6.41 -26.15
C SER A 417 -6.80 5.66 -26.84
N HIS A 418 -7.03 4.39 -26.49
CA HIS A 418 -8.02 3.52 -27.13
C HIS A 418 -8.88 2.80 -26.10
N THR A 419 -10.11 2.48 -26.50
CA THR A 419 -11.08 1.69 -25.71
C THR A 419 -11.47 0.46 -26.48
N LEU A 420 -11.41 -0.70 -25.84
CA LEU A 420 -11.94 -1.97 -26.32
C LEU A 420 -13.28 -2.24 -25.63
N TRP A 421 -14.37 -2.32 -26.39
CA TRP A 421 -15.73 -2.38 -25.89
C TRP A 421 -16.56 -3.42 -26.62
N GLY A 422 -17.50 -4.04 -25.93
CA GLY A 422 -18.35 -5.09 -26.49
C GLY A 422 -19.77 -4.62 -26.72
N GLN A 423 -20.41 -5.12 -27.77
CA GLN A 423 -21.82 -4.94 -28.06
C GLN A 423 -22.63 -6.18 -27.72
N SER A 424 -23.90 -6.03 -27.30
CA SER A 424 -24.86 -7.14 -27.09
C SER A 424 -25.51 -7.61 -28.38
N ASP A 425 -24.70 -7.81 -29.36
CA ASP A 425 -25.21 -8.27 -30.69
C ASP A 425 -25.44 -9.79 -30.75
N GLY A 426 -25.28 -10.49 -29.62
CA GLY A 426 -25.35 -11.96 -29.58
C GLY A 426 -24.12 -12.64 -30.19
N VAL A 427 -23.30 -11.92 -30.95
CA VAL A 427 -22.12 -12.44 -31.63
C VAL A 427 -20.88 -12.29 -30.72
N GLY A 428 -20.91 -11.34 -29.76
CA GLY A 428 -19.83 -11.14 -28.80
C GLY A 428 -18.55 -10.68 -29.46
N THR A 429 -18.64 -9.67 -30.31
CA THR A 429 -17.51 -9.01 -30.93
C THR A 429 -17.03 -7.87 -30.04
N LEU A 430 -15.75 -7.82 -29.72
CA LEU A 430 -15.12 -6.65 -29.14
C LEU A 430 -14.69 -5.69 -30.24
N LYS A 431 -14.89 -4.40 -30.00
CA LYS A 431 -14.61 -3.32 -30.95
C LYS A 431 -13.54 -2.41 -30.38
N LEU A 432 -12.51 -2.13 -31.15
CA LEU A 432 -11.44 -1.18 -30.84
C LEU A 432 -11.79 0.19 -31.42
N SER A 433 -11.75 1.22 -30.59
CA SER A 433 -11.97 2.61 -30.99
C SER A 433 -10.99 3.53 -30.26
N ALA A 434 -10.76 4.74 -30.81
CA ALA A 434 -10.15 5.78 -30.01
C ALA A 434 -11.04 6.13 -28.80
N TYR A 435 -10.45 6.59 -27.70
CA TYR A 435 -11.16 6.85 -26.43
C TYR A 435 -12.34 7.86 -26.58
N ASN A 436 -12.30 8.70 -27.59
CA ASN A 436 -13.30 9.75 -27.86
C ASN A 436 -14.11 9.50 -29.14
N ASN A 437 -14.18 8.27 -29.60
CA ASN A 437 -14.88 7.94 -30.85
C ASN A 437 -15.57 6.57 -30.74
N LYS A 438 -16.84 6.49 -31.12
CA LYS A 438 -17.60 5.23 -31.15
C LYS A 438 -17.39 4.39 -32.42
N ASN A 439 -16.74 4.94 -33.45
CA ASN A 439 -16.50 4.22 -34.71
C ASN A 439 -15.31 3.28 -34.54
N PRO A 440 -15.52 1.95 -34.70
CA PRO A 440 -14.44 1.01 -34.51
C PRO A 440 -13.44 1.07 -35.66
N VAL A 441 -12.16 1.02 -35.30
CA VAL A 441 -11.03 0.89 -36.25
C VAL A 441 -10.66 -0.58 -36.46
N ALA A 442 -11.00 -1.45 -35.51
CA ALA A 442 -10.82 -2.91 -35.60
C ALA A 442 -11.88 -3.66 -34.81
N GLN A 443 -12.00 -4.96 -35.07
CA GLN A 443 -12.91 -5.86 -34.38
C GLN A 443 -12.19 -7.17 -34.01
N LEU A 444 -12.49 -7.70 -32.84
CA LEU A 444 -11.94 -8.95 -32.31
C LEU A 444 -13.07 -9.94 -32.06
N THR A 445 -12.92 -11.14 -32.59
CA THR A 445 -13.81 -12.29 -32.32
C THR A 445 -13.00 -13.48 -31.84
N THR A 446 -13.62 -14.34 -31.05
CA THR A 446 -13.01 -15.60 -30.62
C THR A 446 -13.72 -16.77 -31.29
N PRO A 447 -12.98 -17.77 -31.81
CA PRO A 447 -13.60 -18.94 -32.41
C PRO A 447 -14.47 -19.71 -31.40
N GLY A 448 -15.75 -19.94 -31.77
CA GLY A 448 -16.68 -20.78 -30.99
C GLY A 448 -17.25 -20.14 -29.72
N GLY A 449 -17.05 -18.84 -29.52
CA GLY A 449 -17.60 -18.14 -28.35
C GLY A 449 -17.74 -16.63 -28.54
N ALA A 450 -18.36 -15.99 -27.56
CA ALA A 450 -18.57 -14.56 -27.52
C ALA A 450 -17.53 -13.90 -26.58
N ALA A 451 -16.74 -12.97 -27.11
CA ALA A 451 -15.69 -12.24 -26.40
C ALA A 451 -16.28 -11.23 -25.40
N VAL A 452 -15.87 -11.33 -24.13
CA VAL A 452 -16.31 -10.47 -23.02
C VAL A 452 -15.17 -10.27 -22.02
N HIS A 453 -15.33 -9.36 -21.06
CA HIS A 453 -14.40 -9.08 -19.97
C HIS A 453 -12.94 -8.93 -20.46
N PRO A 454 -12.68 -7.98 -21.36
CA PRO A 454 -11.32 -7.72 -21.83
C PRO A 454 -10.46 -7.06 -20.75
N ALA A 455 -9.15 -7.33 -20.78
CA ALA A 455 -8.13 -6.62 -20.01
C ALA A 455 -6.92 -6.37 -20.89
N TRP A 456 -6.30 -5.20 -20.74
CA TRP A 456 -5.10 -4.82 -21.48
C TRP A 456 -3.85 -4.98 -20.60
N ALA A 457 -2.79 -5.55 -21.15
CA ALA A 457 -1.50 -5.63 -20.49
C ALA A 457 -0.80 -4.25 -20.46
N GLY A 458 0.12 -4.08 -19.51
CA GLY A 458 0.92 -2.86 -19.39
C GLY A 458 1.82 -2.58 -20.60
N ASP A 459 2.22 -3.62 -21.34
CA ASP A 459 3.05 -3.54 -22.55
C ASP A 459 2.33 -2.89 -23.76
N GLY A 460 1.02 -2.65 -23.67
CA GLY A 460 0.22 -2.08 -24.75
C GLY A 460 -0.08 -3.01 -25.92
N VAL A 461 0.44 -4.23 -25.89
CA VAL A 461 0.34 -5.23 -26.98
C VAL A 461 -0.64 -6.34 -26.64
N HIS A 462 -0.52 -6.98 -25.47
CA HIS A 462 -1.32 -8.13 -25.11
C HIS A 462 -2.69 -7.75 -24.54
N ILE A 463 -3.71 -8.50 -24.94
CA ILE A 463 -5.08 -8.41 -24.44
C ILE A 463 -5.55 -9.80 -24.02
N ALA A 464 -5.99 -9.95 -22.79
CA ALA A 464 -6.67 -11.15 -22.29
C ALA A 464 -8.18 -10.90 -22.23
N LEU A 465 -8.98 -11.95 -22.48
CA LEU A 465 -10.42 -11.85 -22.47
C LEU A 465 -11.09 -13.21 -22.17
N ALA A 466 -12.29 -13.18 -21.66
CA ALA A 466 -13.13 -14.36 -21.57
C ALA A 466 -13.89 -14.58 -22.90
N SER A 467 -14.00 -15.83 -23.34
CA SER A 467 -14.85 -16.24 -24.45
C SER A 467 -15.94 -17.16 -23.92
N ARG A 468 -17.17 -16.66 -23.81
CA ARG A 468 -18.32 -17.39 -23.29
C ARG A 468 -19.03 -18.19 -24.38
N THR A 469 -19.58 -19.33 -24.00
CA THR A 469 -20.37 -20.19 -24.93
C THR A 469 -21.86 -20.21 -24.61
N ASN A 470 -22.29 -19.57 -23.52
CA ASN A 470 -23.70 -19.46 -23.13
C ASN A 470 -23.99 -18.11 -22.46
N GLY A 471 -25.24 -17.84 -22.12
CA GLY A 471 -25.65 -16.64 -21.37
C GLY A 471 -25.48 -15.33 -22.14
N ASN A 472 -25.23 -14.26 -21.40
CA ASN A 472 -25.04 -12.91 -21.93
C ASN A 472 -23.67 -12.30 -21.49
N TRP A 473 -23.46 -11.03 -21.70
CA TRP A 473 -22.20 -10.35 -21.37
C TRP A 473 -21.83 -10.35 -19.86
N LEU A 474 -22.79 -10.54 -18.96
CA LEU A 474 -22.63 -10.58 -17.51
C LEU A 474 -22.94 -11.96 -16.92
N ASP A 475 -24.06 -12.59 -17.36
CA ASP A 475 -24.55 -13.86 -16.83
C ASP A 475 -24.19 -14.99 -17.79
N PHE A 476 -23.14 -15.73 -17.50
CA PHE A 476 -22.74 -16.95 -18.20
C PHE A 476 -22.09 -17.94 -17.22
N THR A 477 -22.09 -19.21 -17.57
CA THR A 477 -21.58 -20.28 -16.71
C THR A 477 -20.45 -21.09 -17.35
N VAL A 478 -20.20 -20.89 -18.65
CA VAL A 478 -19.12 -21.58 -19.37
C VAL A 478 -18.34 -20.58 -20.20
N SER A 479 -17.05 -20.48 -19.94
CA SER A 479 -16.13 -19.68 -20.73
C SER A 479 -14.70 -20.20 -20.66
N SER A 480 -13.91 -19.86 -21.64
CA SER A 480 -12.46 -20.07 -21.71
C SER A 480 -11.73 -18.74 -21.69
N LEU A 481 -10.48 -18.72 -21.24
CA LEU A 481 -9.61 -17.55 -21.29
C LEU A 481 -8.83 -17.54 -22.60
N TRP A 482 -8.76 -16.38 -23.24
CA TRP A 482 -8.07 -16.17 -24.51
C TRP A 482 -7.07 -15.04 -24.39
N LEU A 483 -6.03 -15.12 -25.18
CA LEU A 483 -5.00 -14.11 -25.36
C LEU A 483 -4.94 -13.69 -26.82
N THR A 484 -4.74 -12.42 -27.09
CA THR A 484 -4.50 -11.85 -28.43
C THR A 484 -3.50 -10.72 -28.33
N GLU A 485 -2.87 -10.40 -29.43
CA GLU A 485 -2.00 -9.22 -29.57
C GLU A 485 -2.72 -8.15 -30.38
N VAL A 486 -2.43 -6.89 -30.13
CA VAL A 486 -2.93 -5.75 -30.92
C VAL A 486 -1.76 -4.85 -31.30
N ASP A 487 -1.74 -4.47 -32.55
CA ASP A 487 -0.90 -3.37 -33.06
C ASP A 487 -1.77 -2.13 -33.27
N LEU A 488 -1.58 -1.11 -32.44
CA LEU A 488 -2.35 0.12 -32.50
C LEU A 488 -1.93 1.03 -33.68
N MET A 489 -0.78 0.80 -34.30
CA MET A 489 -0.36 1.56 -35.49
C MET A 489 -1.10 1.09 -36.75
N THR A 490 -1.29 -0.22 -36.87
CA THR A 490 -2.01 -0.82 -37.98
C THR A 490 -3.47 -1.13 -37.65
N ASN A 491 -3.86 -1.03 -36.38
CA ASN A 491 -5.18 -1.41 -35.86
C ASN A 491 -5.54 -2.88 -36.16
N MET A 492 -4.56 -3.79 -35.99
CA MET A 492 -4.74 -5.21 -36.29
C MET A 492 -4.61 -6.06 -35.02
N PHE A 493 -5.47 -7.08 -34.91
CA PHE A 493 -5.33 -8.15 -33.93
C PHE A 493 -4.60 -9.33 -34.56
N ALA A 494 -3.71 -9.98 -33.79
CA ALA A 494 -2.91 -11.11 -34.22
C ALA A 494 -2.82 -12.17 -33.09
N ASN A 495 -2.35 -13.37 -33.43
CA ASN A 495 -2.00 -14.43 -32.48
C ASN A 495 -3.10 -14.79 -31.47
N THR A 496 -4.38 -14.64 -31.87
CA THR A 496 -5.53 -14.94 -31.01
C THR A 496 -5.60 -16.43 -30.70
N LYS A 497 -5.40 -16.80 -29.45
CA LYS A 497 -5.35 -18.20 -29.00
C LYS A 497 -6.07 -18.39 -27.65
N LYS A 498 -6.64 -19.58 -27.45
CA LYS A 498 -7.15 -20.01 -26.16
C LYS A 498 -5.98 -20.43 -25.26
N ILE A 499 -5.98 -19.96 -24.01
CA ILE A 499 -4.93 -20.25 -23.03
C ILE A 499 -5.44 -21.03 -21.81
N VAL A 500 -6.75 -20.91 -21.43
CA VAL A 500 -7.30 -21.67 -20.32
C VAL A 500 -8.66 -22.24 -20.73
N ASP A 501 -8.86 -23.54 -20.50
CA ASP A 501 -10.11 -24.23 -20.71
C ASP A 501 -11.04 -24.15 -19.48
N PRO A 502 -12.38 -24.24 -19.68
CA PRO A 502 -13.31 -24.44 -18.58
C PRO A 502 -13.00 -25.77 -17.86
N MET A 503 -13.04 -25.75 -16.52
CA MET A 503 -12.72 -26.91 -15.68
C MET A 503 -13.82 -27.13 -14.62
N PRO A 504 -14.61 -28.22 -14.70
CA PRO A 504 -15.60 -28.51 -13.67
C PRO A 504 -14.98 -28.68 -12.26
N PRO A 505 -15.67 -28.23 -11.19
CA PRO A 505 -17.01 -27.63 -11.17
C PRO A 505 -17.02 -26.12 -11.48
N LEU A 506 -15.88 -25.47 -11.63
CA LEU A 506 -15.73 -24.02 -11.88
C LEU A 506 -15.46 -23.77 -13.38
N THR A 507 -16.50 -23.81 -14.16
CA THR A 507 -16.43 -23.81 -15.64
C THR A 507 -16.33 -22.42 -16.26
N THR A 508 -16.34 -21.37 -15.45
CA THR A 508 -16.22 -20.00 -15.93
C THR A 508 -14.81 -19.45 -15.66
N THR A 509 -14.19 -18.87 -16.67
CA THR A 509 -12.99 -18.05 -16.56
C THR A 509 -13.35 -16.62 -16.93
N SER A 510 -13.06 -15.63 -16.08
CA SER A 510 -13.49 -14.25 -16.31
C SER A 510 -12.61 -13.24 -15.56
N PHE A 511 -12.78 -11.97 -15.87
CA PHE A 511 -12.07 -10.85 -15.26
C PHE A 511 -10.55 -11.06 -15.19
N PRO A 512 -9.89 -11.24 -16.36
CA PRO A 512 -8.43 -11.31 -16.39
C PRO A 512 -7.79 -9.97 -16.03
N THR A 513 -6.56 -10.04 -15.51
CA THR A 513 -5.68 -8.88 -15.28
C THR A 513 -4.23 -9.33 -15.44
N PHE A 514 -3.38 -8.47 -16.01
CA PHE A 514 -1.97 -8.79 -16.20
C PHE A 514 -1.11 -8.34 -15.01
N SER A 515 -0.09 -9.13 -14.71
CA SER A 515 1.00 -8.72 -13.81
C SER A 515 1.74 -7.49 -14.36
N PRO A 516 2.45 -6.72 -13.51
CA PRO A 516 3.21 -5.54 -13.94
C PRO A 516 4.19 -5.80 -15.10
N ASP A 517 4.86 -6.95 -15.10
CA ASP A 517 5.78 -7.39 -16.15
C ASP A 517 5.08 -7.92 -17.42
N SER A 518 3.74 -7.92 -17.43
CA SER A 518 2.91 -8.49 -18.51
C SER A 518 3.13 -9.98 -18.82
N ALA A 519 3.86 -10.72 -17.95
CA ALA A 519 4.22 -12.13 -18.17
C ALA A 519 3.18 -13.13 -17.61
N TRP A 520 2.32 -12.68 -16.70
CA TRP A 520 1.33 -13.51 -16.04
C TRP A 520 -0.07 -12.87 -16.08
N ILE A 521 -1.09 -13.72 -16.01
CA ILE A 521 -2.50 -13.30 -15.99
C ILE A 521 -3.16 -13.89 -14.75
N ALA A 522 -3.63 -13.03 -13.83
CA ALA A 522 -4.57 -13.44 -12.80
C ALA A 522 -6.00 -13.37 -13.36
N PHE A 523 -6.86 -14.30 -12.96
CA PHE A 523 -8.25 -14.37 -13.44
C PHE A 523 -9.16 -15.01 -12.39
N MET A 524 -10.45 -14.72 -12.48
CA MET A 524 -11.48 -15.39 -11.69
C MET A 524 -11.88 -16.71 -12.36
N ARG A 525 -11.81 -17.82 -11.64
CA ARG A 525 -12.38 -19.10 -12.00
C ARG A 525 -13.58 -19.37 -11.11
N ALA A 526 -14.74 -19.59 -11.69
CA ALA A 526 -16.01 -19.65 -10.95
C ALA A 526 -17.02 -20.63 -11.57
N ASN A 527 -18.09 -20.91 -10.84
CA ASN A 527 -19.25 -21.63 -11.37
C ASN A 527 -20.15 -20.75 -12.25
N GLN A 528 -20.04 -19.44 -12.15
CA GLN A 528 -20.75 -18.44 -12.96
C GLN A 528 -19.99 -17.12 -12.99
N ALA A 529 -20.19 -16.31 -14.04
CA ALA A 529 -19.51 -15.03 -14.21
C ALA A 529 -20.05 -13.93 -13.30
N ARG A 530 -21.38 -13.89 -13.10
CA ARG A 530 -22.00 -12.96 -12.16
C ARG A 530 -21.54 -13.31 -10.74
N THR A 531 -20.91 -12.37 -10.07
CA THR A 531 -20.23 -12.65 -8.81
C THR A 531 -21.16 -12.85 -7.62
N ARG A 532 -22.42 -12.34 -7.68
CA ARG A 532 -23.40 -12.55 -6.61
C ARG A 532 -23.76 -14.03 -6.46
N GLY A 533 -23.43 -14.57 -5.28
CA GLY A 533 -23.66 -15.98 -4.96
C GLY A 533 -22.79 -16.96 -5.75
N ALA A 534 -21.77 -16.48 -6.45
CA ALA A 534 -20.83 -17.33 -7.14
C ALA A 534 -19.89 -18.03 -6.17
N VAL A 535 -19.58 -19.30 -6.46
CA VAL A 535 -18.41 -19.99 -5.94
C VAL A 535 -17.24 -19.61 -6.85
N ALA A 536 -16.29 -18.86 -6.35
CA ALA A 536 -15.24 -18.25 -7.16
C ALA A 536 -13.89 -18.21 -6.45
N GLU A 537 -12.85 -18.42 -7.22
CA GLU A 537 -11.45 -18.45 -6.79
C GLU A 537 -10.61 -17.60 -7.74
N VAL A 538 -9.53 -17.02 -7.22
CA VAL A 538 -8.51 -16.34 -8.04
C VAL A 538 -7.39 -17.31 -8.38
N TRP A 539 -7.06 -17.34 -9.66
CA TRP A 539 -6.04 -18.19 -10.27
C TRP A 539 -5.03 -17.33 -11.03
N LEU A 540 -3.83 -17.86 -11.22
CA LEU A 540 -2.75 -17.29 -12.02
C LEU A 540 -2.40 -18.22 -13.17
N THR A 541 -2.10 -17.68 -14.37
CA THR A 541 -1.64 -18.46 -15.52
C THR A 541 -0.52 -17.73 -16.25
N SER A 542 0.40 -18.49 -16.86
CA SER A 542 1.37 -17.98 -17.84
C SER A 542 0.66 -17.59 -19.17
N LEU A 543 1.30 -16.77 -20.01
CA LEU A 543 0.73 -16.32 -21.29
C LEU A 543 0.46 -17.45 -22.30
N ASP A 544 1.15 -18.57 -22.16
CA ASP A 544 0.92 -19.78 -22.96
C ASP A 544 -0.19 -20.70 -22.38
N GLY A 545 -0.63 -20.45 -21.15
CA GLY A 545 -1.63 -21.24 -20.45
C GLY A 545 -1.11 -22.55 -19.85
N VAL A 546 0.20 -22.85 -19.96
CA VAL A 546 0.80 -24.12 -19.50
C VAL A 546 0.88 -24.16 -17.98
N SER A 547 1.31 -23.09 -17.34
CA SER A 547 1.34 -22.97 -15.88
C SER A 547 0.02 -22.36 -15.40
N GLN A 548 -0.73 -23.09 -14.59
CA GLN A 548 -1.95 -22.59 -13.94
C GLN A 548 -1.90 -22.92 -12.46
N THR A 549 -2.03 -21.92 -11.61
CA THR A 549 -1.92 -22.06 -10.14
C THR A 549 -3.07 -21.34 -9.46
N ARG A 550 -3.77 -22.03 -8.54
CA ARG A 550 -4.71 -21.38 -7.62
C ARG A 550 -3.92 -20.55 -6.62
N LEU A 551 -4.29 -19.31 -6.42
CA LEU A 551 -3.68 -18.44 -5.40
C LEU A 551 -4.26 -18.79 -4.01
N ASP A 552 -3.82 -19.90 -3.43
CA ASP A 552 -4.38 -20.51 -2.23
C ASP A 552 -4.33 -19.54 -1.03
N ASN A 553 -3.19 -18.84 -0.85
CA ASN A 553 -3.04 -17.90 0.26
C ASN A 553 -3.90 -16.64 0.06
N ALA A 554 -3.96 -16.08 -1.14
CA ALA A 554 -4.82 -14.94 -1.46
C ALA A 554 -6.31 -15.29 -1.29
N ASN A 555 -6.73 -16.47 -1.73
CA ASN A 555 -8.08 -16.98 -1.51
C ASN A 555 -8.37 -17.27 -0.03
N GLY A 556 -7.34 -17.53 0.78
CA GLY A 556 -7.46 -17.80 2.21
C GLY A 556 -7.66 -19.29 2.56
N LYS A 557 -7.21 -20.22 1.70
CA LYS A 557 -7.29 -21.66 1.96
C LYS A 557 -6.59 -22.02 3.27
N ASN A 558 -7.30 -22.74 4.16
CA ASN A 558 -6.85 -23.09 5.51
C ASN A 558 -6.60 -21.89 6.45
N ILE A 559 -6.99 -20.67 6.02
CA ILE A 559 -6.81 -19.43 6.78
C ILE A 559 -8.17 -18.90 7.24
N VAL A 560 -9.13 -18.85 6.33
CA VAL A 560 -10.51 -18.41 6.61
C VAL A 560 -11.41 -19.61 6.89
N GLU A 561 -12.62 -19.35 7.38
CA GLU A 561 -13.60 -20.42 7.62
C GLU A 561 -13.92 -21.19 6.33
N PRO A 562 -14.27 -22.49 6.42
CA PRO A 562 -14.56 -23.31 5.25
C PRO A 562 -15.60 -22.65 4.32
N GLY A 563 -15.31 -22.64 3.02
CA GLY A 563 -16.12 -22.05 1.98
C GLY A 563 -15.95 -20.55 1.77
N GLN A 564 -15.27 -19.83 2.66
CA GLN A 564 -14.94 -18.42 2.42
C GLN A 564 -13.74 -18.25 1.49
N ASP A 565 -12.89 -19.25 1.34
CA ASP A 565 -11.81 -19.32 0.36
C ASP A 565 -12.29 -19.50 -1.08
N GLN A 566 -13.59 -19.58 -1.29
CA GLN A 566 -14.27 -19.65 -2.59
C GLN A 566 -15.21 -18.46 -2.82
N THR A 567 -14.88 -17.31 -2.23
CA THR A 567 -15.63 -16.05 -2.38
C THR A 567 -14.71 -14.91 -2.83
N SER A 568 -13.77 -15.22 -3.74
CA SER A 568 -12.80 -14.24 -4.27
C SER A 568 -13.09 -13.93 -5.72
N TYR A 569 -13.22 -12.64 -6.05
CA TYR A 569 -13.78 -12.15 -7.30
C TYR A 569 -12.90 -11.07 -7.92
N GLU A 570 -12.98 -10.90 -9.23
CA GLU A 570 -12.57 -9.70 -9.99
C GLU A 570 -11.16 -9.18 -9.62
N PRO A 571 -10.11 -9.99 -9.81
CA PRO A 571 -8.74 -9.59 -9.47
C PRO A 571 -8.25 -8.42 -10.34
N THR A 572 -7.42 -7.54 -9.77
CA THR A 572 -6.74 -6.46 -10.50
C THR A 572 -5.35 -6.20 -9.91
N PHE A 573 -4.31 -6.26 -10.73
CA PHE A 573 -2.95 -5.90 -10.32
C PHE A 573 -2.73 -4.38 -10.31
N LEU A 574 -1.96 -3.89 -9.35
CA LEU A 574 -1.25 -2.62 -9.46
C LEU A 574 -0.32 -2.70 -10.69
N PRO A 575 -0.29 -1.68 -11.56
CA PRO A 575 0.47 -1.77 -12.81
C PRO A 575 2.00 -1.73 -12.67
N VAL A 576 2.51 -1.50 -11.47
CA VAL A 576 3.95 -1.47 -11.16
C VAL A 576 4.29 -2.42 -10.02
N SER A 577 5.53 -2.91 -9.98
CA SER A 577 6.06 -3.65 -8.85
C SER A 577 6.46 -2.69 -7.73
N VAL A 578 6.14 -3.03 -6.47
CA VAL A 578 6.47 -2.19 -5.33
C VAL A 578 7.01 -3.05 -4.19
N GLY A 579 8.20 -2.73 -3.72
CA GLY A 579 8.83 -3.41 -2.59
C GLY A 579 9.13 -4.91 -2.83
N GLY A 580 9.41 -5.29 -4.09
CA GLY A 580 9.69 -6.68 -4.48
C GLY A 580 8.45 -7.54 -4.71
N TYR A 581 7.25 -6.95 -4.69
CA TYR A 581 5.97 -7.65 -4.87
C TYR A 581 5.13 -7.06 -5.99
N TYR A 582 4.33 -7.90 -6.64
CA TYR A 582 3.16 -7.49 -7.38
C TYR A 582 1.96 -7.45 -6.43
N TRP A 583 1.24 -6.34 -6.41
CA TRP A 583 0.10 -6.16 -5.52
C TRP A 583 -1.20 -6.43 -6.26
N LEU A 584 -2.00 -7.34 -5.73
CA LEU A 584 -3.26 -7.78 -6.34
C LEU A 584 -4.44 -7.42 -5.42
N ILE A 585 -5.40 -6.65 -5.95
CA ILE A 585 -6.71 -6.45 -5.31
C ILE A 585 -7.64 -7.57 -5.75
N ILE A 586 -8.43 -8.06 -4.80
CA ILE A 586 -9.55 -8.97 -5.03
C ILE A 586 -10.79 -8.46 -4.30
N GLY A 587 -11.96 -8.58 -4.90
CA GLY A 587 -13.22 -8.49 -4.19
C GLY A 587 -13.46 -9.78 -3.41
N SER A 588 -13.97 -9.72 -2.16
CA SER A 588 -14.33 -10.93 -1.44
C SER A 588 -15.49 -10.70 -0.47
N GLU A 589 -16.34 -11.72 -0.31
CA GLU A 589 -17.41 -11.79 0.69
C GLU A 589 -16.96 -12.48 1.99
N ARG A 590 -15.64 -12.71 2.17
CA ARG A 590 -15.11 -13.29 3.41
C ARG A 590 -15.36 -12.38 4.62
N LYS A 591 -15.47 -12.97 5.79
CA LYS A 591 -15.58 -12.22 7.04
C LYS A 591 -14.37 -11.30 7.24
N TYR A 592 -14.62 -10.11 7.75
CA TYR A 592 -13.58 -9.23 8.26
C TYR A 592 -13.52 -9.34 9.79
N GLY A 593 -12.87 -10.36 10.26
CA GLY A 593 -12.76 -10.68 11.68
C GLY A 593 -14.12 -10.73 12.37
N ASN A 594 -14.26 -9.96 13.47
CA ASN A 594 -15.53 -9.76 14.19
C ASN A 594 -16.26 -8.46 13.78
N THR A 595 -15.78 -7.76 12.74
CA THR A 595 -16.36 -6.52 12.22
C THR A 595 -17.45 -6.77 11.19
N LEU A 596 -17.20 -7.67 10.23
CA LEU A 596 -18.19 -8.12 9.25
C LEU A 596 -18.31 -9.65 9.38
N THR A 597 -19.38 -10.08 10.04
CA THR A 597 -19.57 -11.49 10.43
C THR A 597 -20.74 -12.15 9.72
N ASP A 598 -21.40 -11.45 8.78
CA ASP A 598 -22.60 -11.95 8.13
C ASP A 598 -22.29 -13.23 7.33
N THR A 599 -23.04 -14.27 7.62
CA THR A 599 -22.94 -15.57 6.97
C THR A 599 -24.03 -15.81 5.93
N ASN A 600 -25.06 -14.97 5.90
CA ASN A 600 -26.14 -15.09 4.94
C ASN A 600 -25.66 -14.67 3.53
N PRO A 601 -25.63 -15.56 2.54
CA PRO A 601 -25.15 -15.21 1.19
C PRO A 601 -25.88 -14.03 0.53
N ASN A 602 -27.12 -13.75 0.97
CA ASN A 602 -27.93 -12.68 0.39
C ASN A 602 -27.65 -11.30 1.02
N SER A 603 -27.01 -11.25 2.17
CA SER A 603 -26.65 -10.01 2.88
C SER A 603 -25.15 -9.79 3.04
N ARG A 604 -24.32 -10.74 2.60
CA ARG A 604 -22.86 -10.56 2.59
C ARG A 604 -22.48 -9.36 1.75
N ARG A 605 -21.55 -8.57 2.28
CA ARG A 605 -20.97 -7.43 1.57
C ARG A 605 -19.63 -7.83 0.96
N LYS A 606 -19.46 -7.51 -0.31
CA LYS A 606 -18.14 -7.58 -0.94
C LYS A 606 -17.29 -6.45 -0.43
N GLN A 607 -16.07 -6.78 -0.06
CA GLN A 607 -15.05 -5.82 0.36
C GLN A 607 -13.80 -6.05 -0.47
N LEU A 608 -12.98 -5.03 -0.57
CA LEU A 608 -11.70 -5.10 -1.28
C LEU A 608 -10.61 -5.62 -0.35
N TRP A 609 -9.89 -6.60 -0.82
CA TRP A 609 -8.76 -7.23 -0.13
C TRP A 609 -7.52 -7.13 -1.00
N VAL A 610 -6.36 -6.94 -0.38
CA VAL A 610 -5.09 -6.80 -1.09
C VAL A 610 -4.17 -7.92 -0.68
N THR A 611 -3.51 -8.54 -1.64
CA THR A 611 -2.48 -9.54 -1.41
C THR A 611 -1.19 -9.15 -2.12
N ALA A 612 -0.07 -9.42 -1.48
CA ALA A 612 1.22 -9.44 -2.14
C ALA A 612 1.37 -10.76 -2.93
N VAL A 613 1.97 -10.66 -4.10
CA VAL A 613 2.35 -11.78 -4.96
C VAL A 613 3.84 -11.63 -5.23
N ASP A 614 4.64 -12.65 -4.91
CA ASP A 614 6.08 -12.60 -5.14
C ASP A 614 6.38 -12.31 -6.63
N ALA A 615 7.24 -11.32 -6.90
CA ALA A 615 7.55 -10.94 -8.28
C ALA A 615 8.31 -12.05 -9.04
N ASN A 616 9.05 -12.90 -8.32
CA ASN A 616 9.73 -14.07 -8.90
C ASN A 616 8.78 -15.29 -8.91
N ILE A 617 7.78 -15.26 -9.79
CA ILE A 617 6.77 -16.30 -9.90
C ILE A 617 7.35 -17.59 -10.47
N GLN A 618 7.23 -18.70 -9.73
CA GLN A 618 7.64 -20.02 -10.17
C GLN A 618 6.43 -20.84 -10.67
N PRO A 619 6.54 -21.50 -11.83
CA PRO A 619 5.47 -22.34 -12.35
C PRO A 619 4.97 -23.40 -11.35
N GLY A 620 3.67 -23.46 -11.11
CA GLY A 620 3.04 -24.46 -10.23
C GLY A 620 3.19 -24.20 -8.73
N VAL A 621 3.82 -23.10 -8.33
CA VAL A 621 3.92 -22.67 -6.92
C VAL A 621 2.99 -21.48 -6.69
N ASP A 622 2.24 -21.47 -5.58
CA ASP A 622 1.44 -20.31 -5.20
C ASP A 622 2.35 -19.16 -4.72
N PRO A 623 2.46 -18.07 -5.47
CA PRO A 623 3.31 -16.94 -5.12
C PRO A 623 2.60 -15.93 -4.21
N SER A 624 1.32 -16.15 -3.87
CA SER A 624 0.52 -15.18 -3.12
C SER A 624 0.72 -15.32 -1.60
N HIS A 625 0.44 -14.23 -0.90
CA HIS A 625 0.40 -14.17 0.56
C HIS A 625 -1.03 -13.99 1.07
N PRO A 626 -1.31 -14.22 2.38
CA PRO A 626 -2.64 -13.97 2.94
C PRO A 626 -3.09 -12.53 2.72
N ALA A 627 -4.29 -12.37 2.17
CA ALA A 627 -4.80 -11.04 1.83
C ALA A 627 -5.23 -10.25 3.08
N PHE A 628 -4.99 -8.95 3.06
CA PHE A 628 -5.49 -8.02 4.07
C PHE A 628 -6.62 -7.14 3.53
N TRP A 629 -7.50 -6.70 4.42
CA TRP A 629 -8.59 -5.78 4.11
C TRP A 629 -8.03 -4.40 3.74
N LEU A 630 -8.41 -3.83 2.59
CA LEU A 630 -7.93 -2.53 2.13
C LEU A 630 -8.41 -1.42 3.08
N PRO A 631 -7.53 -0.74 3.81
CA PRO A 631 -7.91 0.38 4.68
C PRO A 631 -8.52 1.55 3.88
N GLY A 632 -9.42 2.29 4.51
CA GLY A 632 -10.05 3.47 3.92
C GLY A 632 -11.34 3.19 3.14
N GLN A 633 -11.67 1.95 2.79
CA GLN A 633 -12.94 1.62 2.16
C GLN A 633 -14.11 1.61 3.18
N GLU A 634 -15.35 1.75 2.70
CA GLU A 634 -16.52 1.76 3.57
C GLU A 634 -16.94 0.34 3.99
N LEU A 635 -17.24 0.17 5.28
CA LEU A 635 -17.70 -1.10 5.85
C LEU A 635 -19.17 -1.40 5.58
N ASN A 636 -20.00 -0.36 5.38
CA ASN A 636 -21.45 -0.47 5.26
C ASN A 636 -21.95 -0.59 3.83
N ASN A 637 -21.04 -0.72 2.87
CA ASN A 637 -21.31 -0.81 1.44
C ASN A 637 -20.73 -2.10 0.85
N SER A 638 -21.22 -2.54 -0.31
CA SER A 638 -20.52 -3.50 -1.16
C SER A 638 -19.60 -2.73 -2.11
N ASN A 639 -18.32 -3.04 -2.03
CA ASN A 639 -17.26 -2.42 -2.83
C ASN A 639 -16.77 -3.45 -3.85
N MET A 640 -16.93 -3.16 -5.14
CA MET A 640 -16.71 -4.13 -6.21
C MET A 640 -15.72 -3.64 -7.25
N ARG A 641 -15.01 -4.58 -7.87
CA ARG A 641 -14.11 -4.34 -8.99
C ARG A 641 -13.15 -3.20 -8.70
N GLY A 642 -12.23 -3.45 -7.75
CA GLY A 642 -11.17 -2.50 -7.46
C GLY A 642 -10.16 -2.47 -8.61
N GLU A 643 -10.23 -1.46 -9.44
CA GLU A 643 -9.24 -1.20 -10.50
C GLU A 643 -8.11 -0.35 -9.93
N TRP A 644 -6.92 -0.89 -9.90
CA TRP A 644 -5.75 -0.18 -9.40
C TRP A 644 -5.01 0.49 -10.56
N ALA A 645 -4.74 1.78 -10.43
CA ALA A 645 -4.00 2.54 -11.41
C ALA A 645 -3.03 3.51 -10.73
N LEU A 646 -2.01 3.91 -11.45
CA LEU A 646 -1.15 5.00 -11.00
C LEU A 646 -1.98 6.29 -10.85
N SER A 647 -1.54 7.20 -10.01
CA SER A 647 -2.07 8.56 -10.01
C SER A 647 -1.69 9.21 -11.34
N PRO A 648 -2.52 10.13 -11.89
CA PRO A 648 -2.11 10.91 -13.03
C PRO A 648 -0.72 11.49 -12.79
N CYS A 649 0.17 11.30 -13.74
CA CYS A 649 1.57 11.68 -13.57
C CYS A 649 1.75 13.19 -13.36
N LYS A 650 2.76 13.55 -12.61
CA LYS A 650 3.16 14.93 -12.30
C LYS A 650 4.09 15.48 -13.38
N GLN A 651 3.99 16.77 -13.61
CA GLN A 651 4.80 17.45 -14.61
C GLN A 651 6.20 17.79 -14.07
N LEU A 652 7.11 18.11 -14.99
CA LEU A 652 8.48 18.52 -14.65
C LEU A 652 8.47 19.66 -13.61
N GLY A 653 9.23 19.47 -12.52
CA GLY A 653 9.32 20.42 -11.41
C GLY A 653 8.27 20.26 -10.31
N GLU A 654 7.26 19.39 -10.48
CA GLU A 654 6.31 19.08 -9.41
C GLU A 654 6.92 18.09 -8.41
N GLY A 655 6.58 18.24 -7.11
CA GLY A 655 7.09 17.37 -6.05
C GLY A 655 6.65 15.92 -6.24
N CYS A 656 7.56 14.97 -6.11
CA CYS A 656 7.32 13.54 -6.32
C CYS A 656 7.88 12.70 -5.16
N ASN A 657 7.45 11.42 -5.08
CA ASN A 657 7.97 10.44 -4.15
C ASN A 657 8.81 9.35 -4.84
N ALA A 658 8.54 9.12 -6.13
CA ALA A 658 9.27 8.16 -6.96
C ALA A 658 9.07 8.50 -8.44
N GLY A 659 9.85 7.90 -9.33
CA GLY A 659 9.80 8.17 -10.76
C GLY A 659 8.44 7.90 -11.39
N PHE A 660 7.73 6.89 -10.95
CA PHE A 660 6.38 6.57 -11.46
C PHE A 660 5.30 7.64 -11.11
N ASP A 661 5.60 8.59 -10.22
CA ASP A 661 4.73 9.76 -10.01
C ASP A 661 4.87 10.78 -11.16
N CYS A 662 5.96 10.72 -11.91
CA CYS A 662 6.35 11.71 -12.91
C CYS A 662 6.02 11.26 -14.34
N CYS A 663 5.55 12.19 -15.19
CA CYS A 663 5.24 11.89 -16.60
C CYS A 663 6.47 11.44 -17.39
N ASP A 664 7.64 11.95 -17.04
CA ASP A 664 8.92 11.58 -17.65
C ASP A 664 9.62 10.40 -16.92
N GLY A 665 9.01 9.87 -15.87
CA GLY A 665 9.46 8.67 -15.15
C GLY A 665 10.64 8.87 -14.20
N PHE A 666 11.02 10.10 -13.85
CA PHE A 666 12.19 10.39 -13.02
C PHE A 666 11.88 11.38 -11.88
N CYS A 667 12.32 11.05 -10.67
CA CYS A 667 12.08 11.82 -9.45
C CYS A 667 13.39 12.04 -8.70
N TYR A 668 13.92 13.30 -8.71
CA TYR A 668 15.23 13.63 -8.14
C TYR A 668 15.23 14.94 -7.36
N GLY A 669 16.24 15.08 -6.53
CA GLY A 669 16.54 16.32 -5.78
C GLY A 669 16.03 16.32 -4.36
N GLU A 670 16.37 17.40 -3.62
CA GLU A 670 15.89 17.61 -2.26
C GLU A 670 15.41 19.06 -2.12
N PRO A 671 14.09 19.32 -2.06
CA PRO A 671 13.02 18.31 -2.12
C PRO A 671 12.92 17.63 -3.50
N ALA A 672 12.52 16.33 -3.50
CA ALA A 672 12.42 15.55 -4.73
C ALA A 672 11.33 16.12 -5.66
N VAL A 673 11.67 16.32 -6.93
CA VAL A 673 10.79 16.84 -7.97
C VAL A 673 10.91 16.00 -9.25
N CYS A 674 9.86 16.00 -10.06
CA CYS A 674 9.88 15.39 -11.37
C CYS A 674 10.95 16.06 -12.26
N ALA A 675 11.84 15.26 -12.82
CA ALA A 675 13.03 15.68 -13.55
C ALA A 675 13.16 14.93 -14.88
N ASN A 676 14.04 15.40 -15.74
CA ASN A 676 14.42 14.68 -16.96
C ASN A 676 15.29 13.46 -16.63
N LYS A 677 15.36 12.49 -17.56
CA LYS A 677 16.23 11.30 -17.42
C LYS A 677 17.66 11.74 -17.04
N PRO A 678 18.24 11.18 -15.99
CA PRO A 678 19.62 11.48 -15.62
C PRO A 678 20.61 10.85 -16.59
N ASP A 679 21.85 11.37 -16.60
CA ASP A 679 22.94 10.82 -17.40
C ASP A 679 23.52 9.49 -16.85
N LEU A 680 23.04 9.08 -15.66
CA LEU A 680 23.46 7.85 -14.95
C LEU A 680 22.30 6.83 -14.90
N CYS A 681 22.50 5.73 -14.18
CA CYS A 681 21.47 4.70 -14.01
C CYS A 681 20.22 5.22 -13.26
N SER A 682 19.09 4.56 -13.48
CA SER A 682 17.80 4.87 -12.85
C SER A 682 17.67 4.20 -11.47
N HIS A 683 17.15 4.93 -10.49
CA HIS A 683 16.89 4.43 -9.13
C HIS A 683 15.54 3.67 -9.03
N VAL A 684 15.31 2.97 -7.91
CA VAL A 684 14.05 2.27 -7.66
C VAL A 684 12.86 3.22 -7.80
N GLY A 685 11.89 2.82 -8.63
CA GLY A 685 10.71 3.62 -8.99
C GLY A 685 10.89 4.57 -10.16
N ASP A 686 12.11 4.71 -10.71
CA ASP A 686 12.37 5.47 -11.92
C ASP A 686 12.16 4.64 -13.19
N SER A 687 11.92 5.32 -14.30
CA SER A 687 11.71 4.68 -15.59
C SER A 687 12.94 3.96 -16.10
N CYS A 688 12.75 2.79 -16.71
CA CYS A 688 13.76 1.98 -17.36
C CYS A 688 13.21 1.29 -18.60
N ASP A 689 14.08 0.97 -19.55
CA ASP A 689 13.75 0.17 -20.72
C ASP A 689 14.26 -1.28 -20.55
N THR A 690 15.38 -1.45 -19.83
CA THR A 690 16.03 -2.74 -19.56
C THR A 690 16.58 -2.78 -18.12
N ASP A 691 16.92 -3.97 -17.63
CA ASP A 691 17.58 -4.14 -16.33
C ASP A 691 18.91 -3.37 -16.23
N ALA A 692 19.59 -3.16 -17.34
CA ALA A 692 20.85 -2.41 -17.40
C ALA A 692 20.67 -0.91 -17.15
N ASP A 693 19.46 -0.38 -17.28
CA ASP A 693 19.16 1.01 -16.98
C ASP A 693 19.04 1.25 -15.47
N CYS A 694 18.77 0.21 -14.68
CA CYS A 694 18.66 0.31 -13.22
C CYS A 694 20.05 0.28 -12.57
N CYS A 695 20.23 1.04 -11.49
CA CYS A 695 21.45 1.00 -10.70
C CYS A 695 21.69 -0.42 -10.15
N VAL A 696 22.93 -0.89 -10.20
CA VAL A 696 23.30 -2.31 -9.95
C VAL A 696 22.84 -2.82 -8.57
N GLU A 697 22.69 -1.94 -7.59
CA GLU A 697 22.21 -2.27 -6.25
C GLU A 697 20.69 -2.22 -6.14
N GLU A 698 19.98 -1.74 -7.16
CA GLU A 698 18.56 -1.39 -7.10
C GLU A 698 17.64 -2.26 -7.95
N GLY A 699 18.18 -3.25 -8.71
CA GLY A 699 17.35 -4.33 -9.18
C GLY A 699 17.06 -4.41 -10.68
N THR A 700 15.85 -4.81 -11.02
CA THR A 700 15.40 -5.24 -12.35
C THR A 700 14.36 -4.27 -12.88
N CYS A 701 14.35 -4.01 -14.18
CA CYS A 701 13.32 -3.24 -14.87
C CYS A 701 12.02 -4.06 -14.96
N ILE A 702 11.00 -3.69 -14.20
CA ILE A 702 9.72 -4.39 -14.19
C ILE A 702 8.59 -3.41 -14.48
N GLY A 703 7.80 -3.68 -15.52
CA GLY A 703 6.71 -2.81 -15.94
C GLY A 703 7.15 -1.42 -16.40
N GLY A 704 8.43 -1.28 -16.83
CA GLY A 704 9.00 -0.01 -17.27
C GLY A 704 9.57 0.85 -16.14
N PHE A 705 9.70 0.28 -14.92
CA PHE A 705 10.29 0.98 -13.77
C PHE A 705 11.27 0.07 -13.03
N CYS A 706 12.35 0.66 -12.51
CA CYS A 706 13.33 -0.05 -11.69
C CYS A 706 12.70 -0.50 -10.38
N SER A 707 12.81 -1.79 -10.09
CA SER A 707 12.25 -2.43 -8.91
C SER A 707 13.33 -3.11 -8.09
N ASN A 708 13.33 -2.87 -6.79
CA ASN A 708 14.23 -3.55 -5.87
C ASN A 708 13.78 -5.00 -5.68
N HIS A 709 14.50 -5.93 -6.29
CA HIS A 709 14.39 -7.34 -5.96
C HIS A 709 15.22 -7.61 -4.72
N SER A 710 14.56 -7.72 -3.56
CA SER A 710 15.17 -8.46 -2.46
C SER A 710 15.34 -9.91 -2.92
N ARG A 711 16.53 -10.25 -3.42
CA ARG A 711 16.91 -11.65 -3.59
C ARG A 711 16.89 -12.26 -2.20
N SER A 712 15.84 -12.98 -1.86
CA SER A 712 15.92 -13.95 -0.79
C SER A 712 16.88 -15.04 -1.30
N CYS A 713 18.16 -14.93 -0.98
CA CYS A 713 19.13 -15.99 -1.15
C CYS A 713 18.78 -17.10 -0.14
N SER A 714 17.85 -17.97 -0.50
CA SER A 714 17.66 -19.24 0.19
C SER A 714 18.61 -20.26 -0.44
N GLY A 715 19.85 -20.31 0.10
CA GLY A 715 20.75 -21.45 -0.02
C GLY A 715 21.49 -21.59 -1.33
N VAL A 716 22.82 -21.45 -1.23
CA VAL A 716 23.89 -21.83 -2.19
C VAL A 716 24.14 -20.83 -3.33
N SER A 717 25.18 -20.03 -3.09
CA SER A 717 25.92 -19.16 -4.02
C SER A 717 25.10 -18.06 -4.74
N CYS A 718 25.23 -16.85 -4.20
CA CYS A 718 25.21 -15.62 -4.99
C CYS A 718 26.51 -15.47 -5.76
#